data_5062e8e114837c9750d88c938437ab4a
#
_entry.id   5062e8e114837c9750d88c938437ab4a
#
_cell.length_a   1.000
_cell.length_b   1.000
_cell.length_c   1.000
_cell.angle_alpha   90.00
_cell.angle_beta   90.00
_cell.angle_gamma   90.00
#
_symmetry.space_group_name_H-M   'P 1'
#
loop_
_entity.id
_entity.type
_entity.pdbx_description
1 polymer ?
#
loop_
_entity_poly.entity_id
_entity_poly.type
_entity_poly.pdbx_seq_one_letter_code
_entity_poly.pdbx_strand_id
1 'polypeptide(L)'
;MPKVIVDGIEVEVEAGSTVLQACEAAGKEIPRFCYHERLSIAGNCRMCLVEMEKSPKPVASCAMPVMDGQVIKTNTPMVKKAREGVMEFLLINHPLDCPICDQGGECDLQDQAFNYGGGRSRYELNKRSVDQKYMGPLIKTHMNRCIHCTRCVRFSEEVAGVSEIGAINRGENMEITTFLENTIESEMSGNVIDLCPVGALTSKPYSYEARPWELNKVETIDVMDAVGSNIRMDSKGWGVKRVLPRINDEINEEWISDKTRYACDGLLNNRIDAPYIKKDGEFKEVSWKEALSFINQNLENKKTFGGLVGQLVDLETSYAFKKLFKNVFNSELVDFRQKDILFDTSSTFNFKFNTTISKIDEADFVLLVGANPRLEATIINSRIRKAVKSGCKVFSIGDPGDQHYKFKVIGNNVSILDDLVFGNISESKLLKEAKNPVIIIGESVLKSEISKNVISSVQTLLKDINKLDGFNILHQSASNVGSLILGLQTENLQEVYNSDVLYLLNADEINLDKKSNQFIIYQGSHGGENSKVADVILPSAAYSEKNGSFVNLEGRVQKSYKASYPPGFAKEDFEIFNDIAKSKGSNHGYSSFENLREEMINDHKSLGVYDEIQPSDIENLKIERHVKKDHLIEINNIDYYQTNIIARSSKTMDECKSAKQQPRKTGTEN
;
A
#
# COMPACT_ATOMS: atom_id res chain seq x y z
N MET A 1 9.50 -20.35 30.49
CA MET A 1 10.26 -20.03 29.27
C MET A 1 11.56 -20.83 29.32
N PRO A 2 11.98 -21.54 28.28
CA PRO A 2 13.23 -22.27 28.26
C PRO A 2 14.44 -21.33 28.31
N LYS A 3 15.47 -21.73 29.07
CA LYS A 3 16.76 -21.04 29.20
C LYS A 3 17.82 -21.77 28.44
N VAL A 4 18.55 -21.08 27.60
CA VAL A 4 19.64 -21.65 26.79
C VAL A 4 20.88 -20.79 26.88
N ILE A 5 22.04 -21.39 26.62
CA ILE A 5 23.34 -20.72 26.63
C ILE A 5 23.82 -20.61 25.18
N VAL A 6 23.98 -19.42 24.66
CA VAL A 6 24.49 -19.14 23.30
C VAL A 6 25.85 -18.47 23.42
N ASP A 7 26.90 -19.13 22.97
CA ASP A 7 28.31 -18.66 23.10
C ASP A 7 28.67 -18.13 24.50
N GLY A 8 28.14 -18.77 25.54
CA GLY A 8 28.36 -18.39 26.93
C GLY A 8 27.38 -17.34 27.49
N ILE A 9 26.44 -16.83 26.68
CA ILE A 9 25.40 -15.90 27.10
C ILE A 9 24.12 -16.68 27.40
N GLU A 10 23.61 -16.58 28.64
CA GLU A 10 22.30 -17.15 28.97
C GLU A 10 21.17 -16.24 28.44
N VAL A 11 20.24 -16.84 27.72
CA VAL A 11 19.04 -16.19 27.20
C VAL A 11 17.80 -16.98 27.51
N GLU A 12 16.72 -16.30 27.82
CA GLU A 12 15.39 -16.87 28.02
C GLU A 12 14.50 -16.48 26.82
N VAL A 13 13.83 -17.48 26.23
CA VAL A 13 12.99 -17.26 25.03
C VAL A 13 11.62 -17.92 25.22
N GLU A 14 10.66 -17.55 24.40
CA GLU A 14 9.32 -18.12 24.45
C GLU A 14 9.32 -19.62 24.11
N ALA A 15 8.39 -20.37 24.71
CA ALA A 15 8.22 -21.80 24.41
C ALA A 15 7.79 -21.96 22.94
N GLY A 16 8.48 -22.83 22.20
CA GLY A 16 8.25 -23.03 20.77
C GLY A 16 9.19 -22.24 19.87
N SER A 17 10.01 -21.33 20.43
CA SER A 17 11.04 -20.62 19.65
C SER A 17 12.06 -21.60 19.08
N THR A 18 12.68 -21.19 17.97
CA THR A 18 13.78 -21.92 17.34
C THR A 18 15.13 -21.53 17.95
N VAL A 19 16.13 -22.39 17.77
CA VAL A 19 17.53 -22.09 18.16
C VAL A 19 18.04 -20.84 17.43
N LEU A 20 17.58 -20.57 16.20
CA LEU A 20 17.90 -19.34 15.45
C LEU A 20 17.44 -18.10 16.23
N GLN A 21 16.18 -18.08 16.67
CA GLN A 21 15.61 -16.97 17.45
C GLN A 21 16.32 -16.77 18.79
N ALA A 22 16.74 -17.87 19.44
CA ALA A 22 17.54 -17.77 20.65
C ALA A 22 18.95 -17.19 20.40
N CYS A 23 19.57 -17.51 19.26
CA CYS A 23 20.84 -16.89 18.85
C CYS A 23 20.68 -15.38 18.58
N GLU A 24 19.59 -14.97 17.93
CA GLU A 24 19.28 -13.55 17.69
C GLU A 24 19.01 -12.81 19.01
N ALA A 25 18.27 -13.40 19.94
CA ALA A 25 18.06 -12.84 21.27
C ALA A 25 19.38 -12.67 22.07
N ALA A 26 20.39 -13.53 21.80
CA ALA A 26 21.74 -13.39 22.34
C ALA A 26 22.61 -12.36 21.55
N GLY A 27 22.06 -11.66 20.56
CA GLY A 27 22.78 -10.72 19.71
C GLY A 27 23.76 -11.40 18.74
N LYS A 28 23.51 -12.68 18.38
CA LYS A 28 24.33 -13.44 17.42
C LYS A 28 23.65 -13.54 16.08
N GLU A 29 24.24 -12.97 15.07
CA GLU A 29 23.77 -13.11 13.69
C GLU A 29 24.11 -14.50 13.14
N ILE A 30 23.10 -15.18 12.60
CA ILE A 30 23.21 -16.50 11.97
C ILE A 30 22.88 -16.39 10.48
N PRO A 31 23.80 -16.74 9.57
CA PRO A 31 23.57 -16.69 8.13
C PRO A 31 22.46 -17.65 7.71
N ARG A 32 21.61 -17.21 6.78
CA ARG A 32 20.46 -17.97 6.29
C ARG A 32 20.03 -17.56 4.90
N PHE A 33 19.38 -18.45 4.15
CA PHE A 33 18.76 -18.14 2.86
C PHE A 33 17.30 -18.56 2.79
N CYS A 34 16.96 -19.79 3.22
CA CYS A 34 15.58 -20.28 3.09
C CYS A 34 14.65 -19.80 4.20
N TYR A 35 15.16 -19.53 5.39
CA TYR A 35 14.37 -19.05 6.52
C TYR A 35 13.96 -17.58 6.31
N HIS A 36 12.73 -17.29 6.69
CA HIS A 36 12.17 -15.96 6.76
C HIS A 36 11.14 -15.93 7.90
N GLU A 37 11.11 -14.85 8.69
CA GLU A 37 10.33 -14.75 9.92
C GLU A 37 8.83 -14.95 9.70
N ARG A 38 8.34 -14.54 8.53
CA ARG A 38 6.91 -14.56 8.19
C ARG A 38 6.49 -15.72 7.30
N LEU A 39 7.38 -16.65 7.04
CA LEU A 39 7.11 -17.82 6.21
C LEU A 39 7.38 -19.10 7.00
N SER A 40 6.71 -20.17 6.63
CA SER A 40 6.97 -21.50 7.22
C SER A 40 8.44 -21.93 7.06
N ILE A 41 8.92 -22.75 7.96
CA ILE A 41 10.32 -23.21 8.00
C ILE A 41 10.55 -24.25 6.90
N ALA A 42 11.39 -23.95 5.91
CA ALA A 42 11.78 -24.90 4.87
C ALA A 42 12.98 -25.79 5.28
N GLY A 43 13.95 -25.25 6.01
CA GLY A 43 15.11 -25.98 6.51
C GLY A 43 16.02 -26.59 5.44
N ASN A 44 15.94 -26.13 4.18
CA ASN A 44 16.60 -26.78 3.03
C ASN A 44 17.97 -26.20 2.65
N CYS A 45 18.27 -24.92 2.89
CA CYS A 45 19.54 -24.31 2.50
C CYS A 45 20.72 -24.74 3.39
N ARG A 46 20.48 -25.09 4.63
CA ARG A 46 21.49 -25.51 5.63
C ARG A 46 22.55 -24.45 5.98
N MET A 47 22.39 -23.20 5.61
CA MET A 47 23.36 -22.15 5.93
C MET A 47 23.36 -21.79 7.42
N CYS A 48 22.23 -21.96 8.12
CA CYS A 48 22.05 -21.64 9.53
C CYS A 48 22.62 -22.70 10.52
N LEU A 49 23.58 -23.52 10.09
CA LEU A 49 24.17 -24.56 10.96
C LEU A 49 24.89 -23.94 12.15
N VAL A 50 24.64 -24.51 13.35
CA VAL A 50 25.30 -24.20 14.59
C VAL A 50 25.73 -25.51 15.29
N GLU A 51 26.69 -25.44 16.19
CA GLU A 51 27.06 -26.56 17.05
C GLU A 51 26.22 -26.53 18.32
N MET A 52 25.71 -27.68 18.71
CA MET A 52 24.96 -27.87 19.94
C MET A 52 25.66 -28.94 20.76
N GLU A 53 25.91 -28.70 22.05
CA GLU A 53 26.53 -29.69 22.94
C GLU A 53 25.73 -30.99 22.93
N LYS A 54 26.44 -32.11 22.99
CA LYS A 54 25.90 -33.48 22.93
C LYS A 54 25.32 -33.87 21.56
N SER A 55 25.39 -33.00 20.53
CA SER A 55 25.09 -33.37 19.15
C SER A 55 26.38 -33.69 18.39
N PRO A 56 26.46 -34.87 17.74
CA PRO A 56 27.67 -35.25 17.01
C PRO A 56 27.85 -34.49 15.67
N LYS A 57 26.81 -33.74 15.24
CA LYS A 57 26.78 -33.00 13.96
C LYS A 57 26.18 -31.63 14.18
N PRO A 58 26.58 -30.62 13.38
CA PRO A 58 25.91 -29.32 13.37
C PRO A 58 24.40 -29.46 13.08
N VAL A 59 23.59 -28.64 13.73
CA VAL A 59 22.14 -28.62 13.58
C VAL A 59 21.66 -27.36 12.82
N ALA A 60 20.56 -27.49 12.09
CA ALA A 60 19.95 -26.35 11.43
C ALA A 60 19.16 -25.53 12.46
N SER A 61 19.71 -24.40 12.88
CA SER A 61 19.14 -23.56 13.94
C SER A 61 17.72 -23.07 13.65
N CYS A 62 17.39 -22.81 12.38
CA CYS A 62 16.06 -22.35 11.98
C CYS A 62 14.93 -23.40 12.16
N ALA A 63 15.29 -24.69 12.23
CA ALA A 63 14.32 -25.79 12.34
C ALA A 63 14.42 -26.55 13.66
N MET A 64 15.39 -26.25 14.49
CA MET A 64 15.59 -26.90 15.78
C MET A 64 14.84 -26.12 16.87
N PRO A 65 13.87 -26.76 17.56
CA PRO A 65 13.19 -26.12 18.68
C PRO A 65 14.13 -25.94 19.88
N VAL A 66 13.92 -24.88 20.62
CA VAL A 66 14.64 -24.62 21.88
C VAL A 66 14.12 -25.54 22.98
N MET A 67 15.06 -26.14 23.74
CA MET A 67 14.79 -26.90 24.95
C MET A 67 15.64 -26.35 26.09
N ASP A 68 15.14 -26.45 27.32
CA ASP A 68 15.81 -25.93 28.49
C ASP A 68 17.21 -26.58 28.70
N GLY A 69 18.19 -25.75 29.05
CA GLY A 69 19.56 -26.19 29.31
C GLY A 69 20.40 -26.49 28.04
N GLN A 70 19.93 -26.19 26.86
CA GLN A 70 20.75 -26.33 25.63
C GLN A 70 21.93 -25.35 25.63
N VAL A 71 23.09 -25.84 25.19
CA VAL A 71 24.31 -25.05 24.99
C VAL A 71 24.63 -25.02 23.51
N ILE A 72 24.63 -23.81 22.93
CA ILE A 72 24.75 -23.55 21.51
C ILE A 72 26.02 -22.73 21.26
N LYS A 73 26.81 -23.14 20.26
CA LYS A 73 28.03 -22.44 19.83
C LYS A 73 27.91 -22.07 18.36
N THR A 74 28.06 -20.77 18.08
CA THR A 74 27.79 -20.22 16.74
C THR A 74 29.04 -20.03 15.88
N ASN A 75 30.25 -20.09 16.50
CA ASN A 75 31.51 -19.70 15.82
C ASN A 75 32.66 -20.68 16.15
N THR A 76 32.41 -21.98 16.05
CA THR A 76 33.46 -23.01 16.23
C THR A 76 34.10 -23.36 14.89
N PRO A 77 35.29 -24.02 14.90
CA PRO A 77 35.90 -24.54 13.66
C PRO A 77 34.97 -25.51 12.91
N MET A 78 34.15 -26.29 13.61
CA MET A 78 33.17 -27.21 13.04
C MET A 78 32.09 -26.40 12.27
N VAL A 79 31.53 -25.36 12.89
CA VAL A 79 30.51 -24.51 12.29
C VAL A 79 31.06 -23.76 11.06
N LYS A 80 32.26 -23.18 11.16
CA LYS A 80 32.91 -22.49 10.05
C LYS A 80 33.09 -23.41 8.85
N LYS A 81 33.65 -24.60 9.06
CA LYS A 81 33.85 -25.58 7.98
C LYS A 81 32.53 -26.06 7.38
N ALA A 82 31.49 -26.22 8.20
CA ALA A 82 30.18 -26.64 7.74
C ALA A 82 29.54 -25.55 6.86
N ARG A 83 29.57 -24.27 7.25
CA ARG A 83 29.05 -23.12 6.46
C ARG A 83 29.86 -22.91 5.17
N GLU A 84 31.20 -23.03 5.22
CA GLU A 84 32.05 -22.98 4.03
C GLU A 84 31.64 -24.06 3.02
N GLY A 85 31.43 -25.29 3.46
CA GLY A 85 30.95 -26.38 2.59
C GLY A 85 29.55 -26.13 2.02
N VAL A 86 28.63 -25.54 2.79
CA VAL A 86 27.30 -25.15 2.28
C VAL A 86 27.43 -24.05 1.22
N MET A 87 28.24 -23.03 1.45
CA MET A 87 28.51 -22.00 0.45
C MET A 87 29.08 -22.55 -0.83
N GLU A 88 30.01 -23.51 -0.72
CA GLU A 88 30.56 -24.19 -1.90
C GLU A 88 29.46 -24.91 -2.70
N PHE A 89 28.54 -25.64 -2.05
CA PHE A 89 27.40 -26.26 -2.72
C PHE A 89 26.47 -25.25 -3.40
N LEU A 90 26.16 -24.12 -2.76
CA LEU A 90 25.31 -23.08 -3.35
C LEU A 90 25.96 -22.42 -4.56
N LEU A 91 27.29 -22.31 -4.58
CA LEU A 91 28.05 -21.66 -5.65
C LEU A 91 28.41 -22.59 -6.83
N ILE A 92 28.34 -23.91 -6.67
CA ILE A 92 28.69 -24.89 -7.71
C ILE A 92 28.02 -24.53 -9.03
N ASN A 93 26.71 -24.39 -9.06
CA ASN A 93 25.92 -24.07 -10.26
C ASN A 93 25.61 -22.58 -10.44
N HIS A 94 25.94 -21.74 -9.47
CA HIS A 94 25.65 -20.32 -9.56
C HIS A 94 26.53 -19.66 -10.63
N PRO A 95 25.94 -18.92 -11.62
CA PRO A 95 26.70 -18.30 -12.70
C PRO A 95 27.54 -17.13 -12.19
N LEU A 96 28.63 -16.80 -12.93
CA LEU A 96 29.50 -15.65 -12.64
C LEU A 96 28.90 -14.34 -13.21
N ASP A 97 27.65 -14.07 -12.91
CA ASP A 97 26.86 -13.00 -13.52
C ASP A 97 26.83 -11.70 -12.71
N CYS A 98 27.53 -11.58 -11.58
CA CYS A 98 27.45 -10.40 -10.70
C CYS A 98 27.56 -9.05 -11.44
N PRO A 99 28.44 -8.88 -12.42
CA PRO A 99 28.54 -7.62 -13.17
C PRO A 99 27.29 -7.25 -13.98
N ILE A 100 26.50 -8.23 -14.41
CA ILE A 100 25.27 -8.05 -15.20
C ILE A 100 24.00 -8.42 -14.42
N CYS A 101 24.14 -8.73 -13.14
CA CYS A 101 23.01 -9.11 -12.28
C CYS A 101 22.44 -7.87 -11.60
N ASP A 102 21.12 -7.64 -11.73
CA ASP A 102 20.44 -6.50 -11.09
C ASP A 102 20.50 -6.55 -9.56
N GLN A 103 20.70 -7.75 -8.95
CA GLN A 103 20.90 -7.92 -7.51
C GLN A 103 22.31 -7.56 -7.04
N GLY A 104 23.26 -7.29 -7.95
CA GLY A 104 24.67 -7.02 -7.60
C GLY A 104 24.82 -5.78 -6.71
N GLY A 105 25.42 -5.97 -5.51
CA GLY A 105 25.61 -4.94 -4.48
C GLY A 105 24.52 -4.90 -3.40
N GLU A 106 23.48 -5.75 -3.53
CA GLU A 106 22.43 -5.96 -2.50
C GLU A 106 21.99 -7.44 -2.48
N CYS A 107 22.94 -8.36 -2.64
CA CYS A 107 22.71 -9.79 -2.82
C CYS A 107 23.18 -10.56 -1.58
N ASP A 108 22.26 -11.23 -0.86
CA ASP A 108 22.58 -12.05 0.33
C ASP A 108 23.63 -13.11 0.01
N LEU A 109 23.59 -13.71 -1.20
CA LEU A 109 24.57 -14.71 -1.59
C LEU A 109 25.98 -14.13 -1.77
N GLN A 110 26.12 -12.91 -2.32
CA GLN A 110 27.40 -12.21 -2.39
C GLN A 110 27.98 -11.95 -1.01
N ASP A 111 27.17 -11.36 -0.11
CA ASP A 111 27.61 -10.96 1.23
C ASP A 111 27.98 -12.18 2.07
N GLN A 112 27.15 -13.23 2.03
CA GLN A 112 27.43 -14.46 2.76
C GLN A 112 28.58 -15.25 2.13
N ALA A 113 28.78 -15.23 0.81
CA ALA A 113 29.92 -15.85 0.16
C ALA A 113 31.24 -15.17 0.56
N PHE A 114 31.24 -13.84 0.71
CA PHE A 114 32.38 -13.08 1.19
C PHE A 114 32.73 -13.40 2.65
N ASN A 115 31.71 -13.51 3.51
CA ASN A 115 31.92 -13.73 4.95
C ASN A 115 32.19 -15.19 5.35
N TYR A 116 31.64 -16.15 4.62
CA TYR A 116 31.63 -17.57 5.01
C TYR A 116 32.16 -18.51 3.95
N GLY A 117 32.41 -18.04 2.73
CA GLY A 117 32.89 -18.89 1.63
C GLY A 117 34.41 -19.07 1.59
N GLY A 118 34.84 -20.12 0.90
CA GLY A 118 36.24 -20.31 0.54
C GLY A 118 36.65 -19.42 -0.64
N GLY A 119 37.89 -18.93 -0.66
CA GLY A 119 38.40 -18.04 -1.71
C GLY A 119 38.66 -18.71 -3.08
N ARG A 120 38.35 -20.00 -3.25
CA ARG A 120 38.65 -20.75 -4.49
C ARG A 120 37.53 -21.71 -4.84
N SER A 121 37.22 -21.84 -6.12
CA SER A 121 36.37 -22.91 -6.65
C SER A 121 37.25 -24.17 -6.98
N ARG A 122 36.73 -25.34 -6.59
CA ARG A 122 37.28 -26.65 -6.97
C ARG A 122 36.46 -27.32 -8.05
N TYR A 123 35.42 -26.65 -8.54
CA TYR A 123 34.46 -27.18 -9.51
C TYR A 123 34.94 -26.86 -10.92
N GLU A 124 35.23 -27.89 -11.69
CA GLU A 124 35.79 -27.81 -13.06
C GLU A 124 34.77 -28.20 -14.15
N LEU A 125 33.61 -28.72 -13.75
CA LEU A 125 32.53 -29.10 -14.67
C LEU A 125 31.72 -27.90 -15.13
N ASN A 126 30.95 -28.08 -16.21
CA ASN A 126 30.03 -27.06 -16.70
C ASN A 126 28.91 -26.83 -15.64
N LYS A 127 28.60 -25.56 -15.42
CA LYS A 127 27.46 -25.19 -14.58
C LYS A 127 26.13 -25.53 -15.25
N ARG A 128 25.14 -25.88 -14.46
CA ARG A 128 23.77 -26.17 -14.93
C ARG A 128 23.20 -24.98 -15.70
N SER A 129 22.52 -25.25 -16.79
CA SER A 129 21.75 -24.28 -17.56
C SER A 129 20.25 -24.55 -17.39
N VAL A 130 19.48 -23.51 -17.14
CA VAL A 130 18.02 -23.54 -16.96
C VAL A 130 17.41 -22.43 -17.82
N ASP A 131 16.36 -22.76 -18.56
CA ASP A 131 15.64 -21.79 -19.38
C ASP A 131 14.95 -20.73 -18.54
N GLN A 132 14.85 -19.52 -19.09
CA GLN A 132 14.10 -18.44 -18.47
C GLN A 132 12.61 -18.78 -18.46
N LYS A 133 11.93 -18.34 -17.41
CA LYS A 133 10.49 -18.58 -17.24
C LYS A 133 9.73 -17.27 -17.38
N TYR A 134 8.59 -17.32 -18.03
CA TYR A 134 7.69 -16.16 -18.06
C TYR A 134 6.90 -16.08 -16.75
N MET A 135 6.93 -14.93 -16.10
CA MET A 135 6.21 -14.65 -14.84
C MET A 135 5.41 -13.33 -14.88
N GLY A 136 5.13 -12.83 -16.10
CA GLY A 136 4.35 -11.60 -16.28
C GLY A 136 5.20 -10.35 -16.56
N PRO A 137 4.58 -9.17 -16.54
CA PRO A 137 5.25 -7.91 -16.86
C PRO A 137 6.17 -7.39 -15.76
N LEU A 138 5.97 -7.81 -14.50
CA LEU A 138 6.65 -7.25 -13.33
C LEU A 138 7.96 -7.97 -12.97
N ILE A 139 8.01 -9.30 -13.20
CA ILE A 139 9.08 -10.15 -12.69
C ILE A 139 9.94 -10.63 -13.85
N LYS A 140 11.22 -10.30 -13.79
CA LYS A 140 12.26 -10.82 -14.69
C LYS A 140 12.92 -12.03 -14.04
N THR A 141 13.06 -13.11 -14.80
CA THR A 141 13.64 -14.36 -14.31
C THR A 141 15.04 -14.59 -14.86
N HIS A 142 15.93 -15.08 -14.01
CA HIS A 142 17.25 -15.61 -14.36
C HIS A 142 17.48 -16.90 -13.56
N MET A 143 16.82 -17.99 -13.99
CA MET A 143 16.70 -19.20 -13.16
C MET A 143 18.01 -19.94 -12.94
N ASN A 144 19.05 -19.69 -13.72
CA ASN A 144 20.42 -20.17 -13.45
C ASN A 144 20.95 -19.64 -12.11
N ARG A 145 20.47 -18.49 -11.63
CA ARG A 145 20.88 -17.88 -10.35
C ARG A 145 20.11 -18.41 -9.16
N CYS A 146 19.04 -19.20 -9.39
CA CYS A 146 18.17 -19.70 -8.34
C CYS A 146 18.93 -20.69 -7.44
N ILE A 147 18.85 -20.49 -6.11
CA ILE A 147 19.42 -21.37 -5.07
C ILE A 147 18.37 -22.26 -4.40
N HIS A 148 17.20 -22.38 -4.98
CA HIS A 148 16.08 -23.22 -4.53
C HIS A 148 15.67 -23.02 -3.06
N CYS A 149 15.74 -21.80 -2.55
CA CYS A 149 15.36 -21.48 -1.17
C CYS A 149 13.86 -21.58 -0.90
N THR A 150 13.03 -21.64 -1.95
CA THR A 150 11.55 -21.73 -1.93
C THR A 150 10.81 -20.59 -1.23
N ARG A 151 11.45 -19.46 -0.92
CA ARG A 151 10.77 -18.30 -0.32
C ARG A 151 9.63 -17.79 -1.20
N CYS A 152 9.82 -17.69 -2.52
CA CYS A 152 8.81 -17.24 -3.47
C CYS A 152 7.58 -18.18 -3.51
N VAL A 153 7.80 -19.50 -3.48
CA VAL A 153 6.71 -20.50 -3.47
C VAL A 153 5.89 -20.36 -2.19
N ARG A 154 6.56 -20.33 -1.03
CA ARG A 154 5.88 -20.19 0.27
C ARG A 154 5.16 -18.86 0.42
N PHE A 155 5.73 -17.76 -0.06
CA PHE A 155 5.06 -16.47 -0.07
C PHE A 155 3.78 -16.50 -0.91
N SER A 156 3.87 -17.03 -2.13
CA SER A 156 2.73 -17.13 -3.04
C SER A 156 1.57 -17.89 -2.37
N GLU A 157 1.85 -19.02 -1.73
CA GLU A 157 0.86 -19.86 -1.08
C GLU A 157 0.41 -19.29 0.28
N GLU A 158 1.34 -18.86 1.13
CA GLU A 158 1.06 -18.55 2.53
C GLU A 158 0.58 -17.12 2.75
N VAL A 159 1.14 -16.13 2.04
CA VAL A 159 0.83 -14.71 2.19
C VAL A 159 -0.09 -14.22 1.09
N ALA A 160 0.27 -14.38 -0.18
CA ALA A 160 -0.55 -13.94 -1.30
C ALA A 160 -1.82 -14.78 -1.51
N GLY A 161 -1.82 -16.04 -1.12
CA GLY A 161 -3.00 -16.91 -1.18
C GLY A 161 -3.24 -17.58 -2.51
N VAL A 162 -2.24 -17.61 -3.35
CA VAL A 162 -2.30 -18.16 -4.70
C VAL A 162 -1.21 -19.22 -4.88
N SER A 163 -1.54 -20.32 -5.56
CA SER A 163 -0.56 -21.38 -5.86
C SER A 163 -0.04 -21.25 -7.29
N GLU A 164 0.43 -20.04 -7.66
CA GLU A 164 0.85 -19.73 -9.02
C GLU A 164 2.31 -20.09 -9.28
N ILE A 165 3.15 -20.11 -8.22
CA ILE A 165 4.56 -20.47 -8.29
C ILE A 165 4.75 -21.83 -7.60
N GLY A 166 5.46 -22.72 -8.25
CA GLY A 166 5.74 -24.06 -7.73
C GLY A 166 7.14 -24.56 -8.06
N ALA A 167 7.48 -25.72 -7.53
CA ALA A 167 8.69 -26.44 -7.87
C ALA A 167 8.37 -27.68 -8.67
N ILE A 168 9.03 -27.86 -9.79
CA ILE A 168 8.94 -29.08 -10.62
C ILE A 168 10.26 -29.87 -10.54
N ASN A 169 10.20 -31.14 -10.84
CA ASN A 169 11.33 -32.06 -10.78
C ASN A 169 11.94 -32.21 -9.36
N ARG A 170 13.13 -32.75 -9.26
CA ARG A 170 13.85 -32.99 -7.98
C ARG A 170 15.36 -33.02 -8.17
N GLY A 171 16.08 -32.88 -7.05
CA GLY A 171 17.55 -32.88 -7.05
C GLY A 171 18.12 -31.72 -7.87
N GLU A 172 19.14 -31.97 -8.66
CA GLU A 172 19.79 -30.95 -9.50
C GLU A 172 18.89 -30.44 -10.63
N ASN A 173 17.87 -31.21 -11.01
CA ASN A 173 16.90 -30.85 -12.04
C ASN A 173 15.67 -30.10 -11.49
N MET A 174 15.64 -29.79 -10.20
CA MET A 174 14.57 -29.01 -9.60
C MET A 174 14.56 -27.60 -10.20
N GLU A 175 13.36 -27.14 -10.60
CA GLU A 175 13.16 -25.80 -11.14
C GLU A 175 11.97 -25.12 -10.46
N ILE A 176 12.10 -23.82 -10.22
CA ILE A 176 10.99 -22.98 -9.80
C ILE A 176 10.37 -22.36 -11.05
N THR A 177 9.05 -22.53 -11.19
CA THR A 177 8.31 -22.05 -12.36
C THR A 177 6.87 -21.69 -11.97
N THR A 178 6.18 -21.00 -12.87
CA THR A 178 4.73 -20.82 -12.78
C THR A 178 4.00 -22.01 -13.41
N PHE A 179 2.75 -22.22 -13.02
CA PHE A 179 1.92 -23.25 -13.62
C PHE A 179 1.63 -22.91 -15.08
N LEU A 180 2.06 -23.78 -16.02
CA LEU A 180 1.92 -23.60 -17.46
C LEU A 180 2.45 -22.26 -17.99
N GLU A 181 3.50 -21.72 -17.38
CA GLU A 181 4.10 -20.43 -17.75
C GLU A 181 3.10 -19.25 -17.76
N ASN A 182 2.11 -19.31 -16.88
CA ASN A 182 1.14 -18.22 -16.71
C ASN A 182 1.76 -17.01 -16.02
N THR A 183 1.14 -15.87 -16.25
CA THR A 183 1.41 -14.64 -15.49
C THR A 183 1.04 -14.86 -14.01
N ILE A 184 1.81 -14.31 -13.10
CA ILE A 184 1.43 -14.21 -11.69
C ILE A 184 0.41 -13.08 -11.59
N GLU A 185 -0.81 -13.39 -11.13
CA GLU A 185 -1.95 -12.47 -11.15
C GLU A 185 -2.22 -11.80 -9.78
N SER A 186 -1.49 -12.23 -8.73
CA SER A 186 -1.65 -11.65 -7.40
C SER A 186 -1.23 -10.18 -7.37
N GLU A 187 -2.03 -9.35 -6.71
CA GLU A 187 -1.76 -7.93 -6.46
C GLU A 187 -0.55 -7.69 -5.54
N MET A 188 0.09 -8.77 -5.06
CA MET A 188 1.28 -8.75 -4.20
C MET A 188 2.49 -9.41 -4.87
N SER A 189 2.42 -9.69 -6.17
CA SER A 189 3.42 -10.50 -6.89
C SER A 189 4.85 -9.95 -6.79
N GLY A 190 5.03 -8.63 -6.77
CA GLY A 190 6.33 -7.97 -6.67
C GLY A 190 7.12 -8.26 -5.40
N ASN A 191 6.48 -8.70 -4.31
CA ASN A 191 7.17 -9.03 -3.06
C ASN A 191 8.09 -10.25 -3.17
N VAL A 192 7.89 -11.13 -4.15
CA VAL A 192 8.82 -12.26 -4.39
C VAL A 192 10.22 -11.79 -4.79
N ILE A 193 10.35 -10.57 -5.30
CA ILE A 193 11.63 -9.96 -5.70
C ILE A 193 12.46 -9.64 -4.47
N ASP A 194 11.85 -9.00 -3.46
CA ASP A 194 12.54 -8.66 -2.20
C ASP A 194 12.87 -9.92 -1.39
N LEU A 195 12.00 -10.92 -1.46
CA LEU A 195 12.20 -12.22 -0.79
C LEU A 195 13.29 -13.06 -1.44
N CYS A 196 13.59 -12.84 -2.74
CA CYS A 196 14.60 -13.62 -3.44
C CYS A 196 16.00 -13.21 -3.00
N PRO A 197 16.76 -14.10 -2.30
CA PRO A 197 18.08 -13.74 -1.76
C PRO A 197 19.16 -13.61 -2.81
N VAL A 198 18.81 -13.80 -4.08
CA VAL A 198 19.71 -13.79 -5.24
C VAL A 198 19.02 -13.13 -6.44
N GLY A 199 19.77 -12.80 -7.50
CA GLY A 199 19.22 -12.21 -8.71
C GLY A 199 18.48 -13.19 -9.64
N ALA A 200 17.79 -14.18 -9.09
CA ALA A 200 16.97 -15.12 -9.86
C ALA A 200 15.61 -14.53 -10.24
N LEU A 201 15.00 -13.78 -9.33
CA LEU A 201 13.78 -13.00 -9.55
C LEU A 201 14.13 -11.54 -9.30
N THR A 202 13.99 -10.69 -10.29
CA THR A 202 14.29 -9.26 -10.23
C THR A 202 13.16 -8.43 -10.83
N SER A 203 13.12 -7.14 -10.53
CA SER A 203 12.13 -6.24 -11.10
C SER A 203 12.38 -6.03 -12.59
N LYS A 204 11.43 -6.39 -13.46
CA LYS A 204 11.54 -6.19 -14.91
C LYS A 204 11.53 -4.70 -15.28
N PRO A 205 10.67 -3.84 -14.70
CA PRO A 205 10.69 -2.39 -14.98
C PRO A 205 11.95 -1.68 -14.51
N TYR A 206 12.62 -2.20 -13.48
CA TYR A 206 13.86 -1.63 -12.94
C TYR A 206 15.14 -2.22 -13.57
N SER A 207 15.03 -3.18 -14.50
CA SER A 207 16.18 -3.89 -15.04
C SER A 207 17.23 -2.95 -15.64
N TYR A 208 18.46 -3.01 -15.13
CA TYR A 208 19.64 -2.24 -15.58
C TYR A 208 19.53 -0.71 -15.41
N GLU A 209 18.59 -0.19 -14.60
CA GLU A 209 18.41 1.24 -14.41
C GLU A 209 19.49 1.88 -13.52
N ALA A 210 19.83 1.24 -12.43
CA ALA A 210 20.83 1.75 -11.48
C ALA A 210 21.41 0.65 -10.59
N ARG A 211 22.56 0.95 -9.99
CA ARG A 211 23.13 0.16 -8.90
C ARG A 211 22.69 0.74 -7.55
N PRO A 212 22.62 -0.09 -6.47
CA PRO A 212 22.13 0.36 -5.16
C PRO A 212 22.85 1.57 -4.56
N TRP A 213 24.15 1.73 -4.87
CA TRP A 213 24.97 2.86 -4.39
C TRP A 213 24.80 4.14 -5.20
N GLU A 214 24.12 4.10 -6.34
CA GLU A 214 23.82 5.27 -7.17
C GLU A 214 22.50 5.95 -6.76
N LEU A 215 21.76 5.34 -5.84
CA LEU A 215 20.40 5.74 -5.48
C LEU A 215 20.36 6.59 -4.22
N ASN A 216 19.60 7.67 -4.26
CA ASN A 216 19.15 8.36 -3.07
C ASN A 216 17.94 7.63 -2.50
N LYS A 217 18.02 7.31 -1.21
CA LYS A 217 17.01 6.51 -0.48
C LYS A 217 16.23 7.42 0.45
N VAL A 218 14.93 7.54 0.24
CA VAL A 218 14.04 8.36 1.07
C VAL A 218 12.95 7.47 1.66
N GLU A 219 12.89 7.42 2.97
CA GLU A 219 11.82 6.75 3.69
C GLU A 219 10.56 7.62 3.66
N THR A 220 9.44 7.05 3.27
CA THR A 220 8.17 7.76 3.11
C THR A 220 7.01 6.79 3.28
N ILE A 221 5.81 7.20 2.88
CA ILE A 221 4.60 6.39 2.91
C ILE A 221 3.97 6.25 1.53
N ASP A 222 3.21 5.20 1.36
CA ASP A 222 2.38 4.98 0.17
C ASP A 222 1.11 5.82 0.22
N VAL A 223 0.73 6.35 -0.94
CA VAL A 223 -0.52 7.11 -1.14
C VAL A 223 -1.41 6.50 -2.23
N MET A 224 -1.04 5.31 -2.74
CA MET A 224 -1.81 4.65 -3.80
C MET A 224 -3.11 4.03 -3.28
N ASP A 225 -3.22 3.83 -1.97
CA ASP A 225 -4.44 3.48 -1.26
C ASP A 225 -4.48 4.17 0.12
N ALA A 226 -5.50 3.88 0.93
CA ALA A 226 -5.67 4.53 2.23
C ALA A 226 -4.98 3.81 3.40
N VAL A 227 -4.25 2.73 3.16
CA VAL A 227 -3.57 1.95 4.22
C VAL A 227 -2.40 2.72 4.82
N GLY A 228 -1.70 3.51 4.01
CA GLY A 228 -0.51 4.24 4.43
C GLY A 228 0.69 3.32 4.68
N SER A 229 0.91 2.34 3.81
CA SER A 229 2.04 1.41 3.90
C SER A 229 3.37 2.14 3.96
N ASN A 230 4.26 1.70 4.84
CA ASN A 230 5.59 2.29 4.97
C ASN A 230 6.47 1.84 3.82
N ILE A 231 7.03 2.79 3.09
CA ILE A 231 7.85 2.53 1.90
C ILE A 231 9.17 3.31 1.92
N ARG A 232 10.07 2.89 1.06
CA ARG A 232 11.27 3.62 0.70
C ARG A 232 11.25 3.89 -0.81
N MET A 233 11.39 5.13 -1.19
CA MET A 233 11.58 5.54 -2.58
C MET A 233 13.07 5.66 -2.87
N ASP A 234 13.53 4.98 -3.89
CA ASP A 234 14.90 5.05 -4.39
C ASP A 234 14.91 5.86 -5.69
N SER A 235 15.58 7.03 -5.67
CA SER A 235 15.63 7.97 -6.80
C SER A 235 17.04 8.11 -7.37
N LYS A 236 17.14 8.40 -8.67
CA LYS A 236 18.38 8.75 -9.37
C LYS A 236 18.12 9.95 -10.27
N GLY A 237 18.88 11.03 -10.05
CA GLY A 237 18.62 12.29 -10.73
C GLY A 237 17.24 12.86 -10.35
N TRP A 238 16.40 13.11 -11.35
CA TRP A 238 15.07 13.70 -11.18
C TRP A 238 13.94 12.69 -10.98
N GLY A 239 14.20 11.39 -11.09
CA GLY A 239 13.16 10.38 -11.12
C GLY A 239 13.26 9.35 -10.02
N VAL A 240 12.11 8.95 -9.48
CA VAL A 240 11.96 7.76 -8.66
C VAL A 240 12.16 6.55 -9.57
N LYS A 241 13.07 5.65 -9.21
CA LYS A 241 13.43 4.47 -9.98
C LYS A 241 12.76 3.20 -9.48
N ARG A 242 12.57 3.09 -8.17
CA ARG A 242 11.87 1.97 -7.55
C ARG A 242 11.29 2.35 -6.20
N VAL A 243 10.30 1.59 -5.79
CA VAL A 243 9.68 1.65 -4.46
C VAL A 243 9.84 0.29 -3.79
N LEU A 244 10.30 0.29 -2.56
CA LEU A 244 10.52 -0.91 -1.74
C LEU A 244 9.74 -0.80 -0.43
N PRO A 245 9.31 -1.91 0.17
CA PRO A 245 8.68 -1.90 1.49
C PRO A 245 9.69 -1.50 2.56
N ARG A 246 9.19 -0.86 3.60
CA ARG A 246 9.86 -0.65 4.88
C ARG A 246 9.06 -1.35 5.95
N ILE A 247 9.74 -2.09 6.82
CA ILE A 247 9.09 -2.90 7.87
C ILE A 247 8.28 -2.02 8.81
N ASN A 248 7.01 -2.35 8.95
CA ASN A 248 6.13 -1.82 9.98
C ASN A 248 5.08 -2.87 10.38
N ASP A 249 5.29 -3.50 11.54
CA ASP A 249 4.46 -4.60 12.04
C ASP A 249 3.01 -4.19 12.28
N GLU A 250 2.78 -2.92 12.60
CA GLU A 250 1.45 -2.40 12.87
C GLU A 250 0.63 -2.16 11.58
N ILE A 251 1.28 -1.89 10.44
CA ILE A 251 0.61 -1.54 9.19
C ILE A 251 0.80 -2.65 8.14
N ASN A 252 1.93 -2.61 7.44
CA ASN A 252 2.17 -3.43 6.24
C ASN A 252 3.08 -4.63 6.44
N GLU A 253 3.57 -4.88 7.68
CA GLU A 253 4.63 -5.86 7.92
C GLU A 253 5.84 -5.58 7.02
N GLU A 254 6.14 -6.49 6.08
CA GLU A 254 7.23 -6.38 5.09
C GLU A 254 6.68 -6.31 3.65
N TRP A 255 5.37 -6.13 3.49
CA TRP A 255 4.70 -6.28 2.20
C TRP A 255 4.17 -4.95 1.67
N ILE A 256 4.16 -4.81 0.34
CA ILE A 256 3.46 -3.72 -0.36
C ILE A 256 2.71 -4.28 -1.56
N SER A 257 1.69 -3.56 -2.00
CA SER A 257 0.94 -3.92 -3.19
C SER A 257 1.77 -3.67 -4.47
N ASP A 258 1.44 -4.36 -5.55
CA ASP A 258 2.12 -4.14 -6.83
C ASP A 258 1.86 -2.73 -7.37
N LYS A 259 0.69 -2.17 -7.11
CA LYS A 259 0.37 -0.77 -7.42
C LYS A 259 1.30 0.20 -6.67
N THR A 260 1.47 0.03 -5.38
CA THR A 260 2.42 0.80 -4.56
C THR A 260 3.83 0.74 -5.11
N ARG A 261 4.26 -0.47 -5.52
CA ARG A 261 5.63 -0.72 -5.99
C ARG A 261 5.92 -0.15 -7.37
N TYR A 262 4.99 -0.27 -8.29
CA TYR A 262 5.26 -0.08 -9.71
C TYR A 262 4.58 1.13 -10.36
N ALA A 263 3.62 1.78 -9.71
CA ALA A 263 3.03 2.99 -10.27
C ALA A 263 4.03 4.18 -10.33
N CYS A 264 5.23 4.02 -9.77
CA CYS A 264 6.24 5.09 -9.69
C CYS A 264 6.76 5.55 -11.07
N ASP A 265 6.71 4.75 -12.11
CA ASP A 265 7.05 5.17 -13.48
C ASP A 265 6.03 6.19 -14.02
N GLY A 266 4.79 6.17 -13.53
CA GLY A 266 3.77 7.16 -13.81
C GLY A 266 4.15 8.57 -13.34
N LEU A 267 4.99 8.70 -12.31
CA LEU A 267 5.50 10.00 -11.83
C LEU A 267 6.32 10.78 -12.87
N LEU A 268 6.76 10.14 -13.92
CA LEU A 268 7.53 10.77 -15.01
C LEU A 268 6.71 11.00 -16.28
N ASN A 269 5.51 10.42 -16.37
CA ASN A 269 4.68 10.46 -17.57
C ASN A 269 3.49 11.41 -17.40
N ASN A 270 2.98 11.97 -18.50
CA ASN A 270 1.80 12.86 -18.53
C ASN A 270 1.87 14.03 -17.55
N ARG A 271 3.08 14.54 -17.31
CA ARG A 271 3.32 15.63 -16.36
C ARG A 271 2.88 16.97 -16.92
N ILE A 272 2.28 17.77 -16.05
CA ILE A 272 2.03 19.19 -16.31
C ILE A 272 3.27 19.95 -15.79
N ASP A 273 3.99 20.59 -16.70
CA ASP A 273 5.28 21.24 -16.43
C ASP A 273 5.24 22.77 -16.58
N ALA A 274 4.18 23.31 -17.20
CA ALA A 274 3.96 24.74 -17.40
C ALA A 274 2.48 25.11 -17.19
N PRO A 275 2.14 26.39 -16.93
CA PRO A 275 0.76 26.85 -16.94
C PRO A 275 0.20 26.90 -18.38
N TYR A 276 -1.08 26.51 -18.53
CA TYR A 276 -1.79 26.56 -19.80
C TYR A 276 -3.11 27.30 -19.66
N ILE A 277 -3.50 28.06 -20.67
CA ILE A 277 -4.83 28.66 -20.79
C ILE A 277 -5.50 28.18 -22.06
N LYS A 278 -6.82 27.99 -22.00
CA LYS A 278 -7.63 27.58 -23.18
C LYS A 278 -8.07 28.80 -23.94
N LYS A 279 -7.62 28.96 -25.20
CA LYS A 279 -8.04 30.01 -26.13
C LYS A 279 -8.49 29.36 -27.43
N ASP A 280 -9.67 29.73 -27.90
CA ASP A 280 -10.25 29.22 -29.15
C ASP A 280 -10.36 27.66 -29.20
N GLY A 281 -10.55 27.05 -28.03
CA GLY A 281 -10.65 25.57 -27.86
C GLY A 281 -9.33 24.83 -27.70
N GLU A 282 -8.18 25.48 -27.85
CA GLU A 282 -6.85 24.93 -27.75
C GLU A 282 -6.11 25.43 -26.50
N PHE A 283 -5.30 24.55 -25.88
CA PHE A 283 -4.41 24.93 -24.79
C PHE A 283 -3.15 25.60 -25.32
N LYS A 284 -2.80 26.75 -24.73
CA LYS A 284 -1.57 27.51 -25.03
C LYS A 284 -0.77 27.63 -23.76
N GLU A 285 0.51 27.27 -23.84
CA GLU A 285 1.47 27.51 -22.77
C GLU A 285 1.63 29.02 -22.54
N VAL A 286 1.66 29.41 -21.26
CA VAL A 286 1.78 30.79 -20.83
C VAL A 286 2.66 30.92 -19.59
N SER A 287 3.11 32.14 -19.30
CA SER A 287 3.79 32.41 -18.03
C SER A 287 2.82 32.37 -16.85
N TRP A 288 3.34 32.13 -15.63
CA TRP A 288 2.56 32.22 -14.39
C TRP A 288 1.81 33.55 -14.26
N LYS A 289 2.45 34.67 -14.65
CA LYS A 289 1.83 35.99 -14.60
C LYS A 289 0.62 36.10 -15.52
N GLU A 290 0.71 35.56 -16.72
CA GLU A 290 -0.40 35.55 -17.70
C GLU A 290 -1.52 34.62 -17.21
N ALA A 291 -1.21 33.45 -16.69
CA ALA A 291 -2.21 32.54 -16.13
C ALA A 291 -2.98 33.18 -14.97
N LEU A 292 -2.30 33.80 -14.01
CA LEU A 292 -2.93 34.51 -12.89
C LEU A 292 -3.78 35.69 -13.35
N SER A 293 -3.30 36.45 -14.34
CA SER A 293 -4.08 37.55 -14.94
C SER A 293 -5.35 37.04 -15.62
N PHE A 294 -5.27 35.92 -16.34
CA PHE A 294 -6.41 35.27 -16.98
C PHE A 294 -7.43 34.77 -15.95
N ILE A 295 -6.96 34.16 -14.87
CA ILE A 295 -7.82 33.74 -13.75
C ILE A 295 -8.56 34.96 -13.21
N ASN A 296 -7.86 36.04 -12.84
CA ASN A 296 -8.48 37.21 -12.22
C ASN A 296 -9.55 37.86 -13.11
N GLN A 297 -9.28 37.99 -14.41
CA GLN A 297 -10.26 38.54 -15.38
C GLN A 297 -11.55 37.69 -15.43
N ASN A 298 -11.42 36.38 -15.39
CA ASN A 298 -12.58 35.48 -15.45
C ASN A 298 -13.32 35.35 -14.12
N LEU A 299 -12.72 35.73 -13.00
CA LEU A 299 -13.34 35.67 -11.66
C LEU A 299 -14.16 36.96 -11.34
N GLU A 300 -13.99 38.07 -12.05
CA GLU A 300 -14.58 39.39 -11.70
C GLU A 300 -16.10 39.37 -11.54
N ASN A 301 -16.82 38.60 -12.37
CA ASN A 301 -18.28 38.57 -12.40
C ASN A 301 -18.87 37.26 -11.84
N LYS A 302 -18.07 36.40 -11.20
CA LYS A 302 -18.50 35.12 -10.65
C LYS A 302 -18.96 35.30 -9.21
N LYS A 303 -20.01 34.56 -8.83
CA LYS A 303 -20.65 34.70 -7.52
C LYS A 303 -20.43 33.48 -6.61
N THR A 304 -20.35 32.29 -7.20
CA THR A 304 -20.22 31.04 -6.47
C THR A 304 -18.93 30.33 -6.83
N PHE A 305 -18.22 29.86 -5.80
CA PHE A 305 -16.91 29.19 -5.92
C PHE A 305 -17.00 27.85 -5.25
N GLY A 306 -16.74 26.78 -5.99
CA GLY A 306 -16.66 25.41 -5.51
C GLY A 306 -15.28 24.80 -5.70
N GLY A 307 -14.79 24.05 -4.74
CA GLY A 307 -13.51 23.38 -4.78
C GLY A 307 -13.63 21.88 -4.59
N LEU A 308 -12.88 21.10 -5.38
CA LEU A 308 -12.75 19.66 -5.21
C LEU A 308 -11.30 19.28 -4.94
N VAL A 309 -11.09 18.51 -3.89
CA VAL A 309 -9.80 17.96 -3.49
C VAL A 309 -9.66 16.53 -4.00
N GLY A 310 -8.54 16.22 -4.65
CA GLY A 310 -8.27 14.91 -5.23
C GLY A 310 -7.75 13.87 -4.23
N GLN A 311 -7.64 12.65 -4.71
CA GLN A 311 -7.34 11.46 -3.90
C GLN A 311 -5.92 11.41 -3.31
N LEU A 312 -4.96 12.13 -3.91
CA LEU A 312 -3.53 12.09 -3.57
C LEU A 312 -3.05 13.38 -2.90
N VAL A 313 -3.98 14.23 -2.43
CA VAL A 313 -3.66 15.52 -1.83
C VAL A 313 -3.36 15.33 -0.34
N ASP A 314 -2.23 15.90 0.12
CA ASP A 314 -1.81 15.86 1.52
C ASP A 314 -2.64 16.81 2.40
N LEU A 315 -2.51 16.66 3.72
CA LEU A 315 -3.25 17.42 4.72
C LEU A 315 -2.98 18.92 4.63
N GLU A 316 -1.72 19.32 4.54
CA GLU A 316 -1.31 20.71 4.52
C GLU A 316 -1.88 21.43 3.29
N THR A 317 -1.80 20.77 2.13
CA THR A 317 -2.39 21.28 0.89
C THR A 317 -3.91 21.38 0.99
N SER A 318 -4.59 20.36 1.52
CA SER A 318 -6.05 20.35 1.74
C SER A 318 -6.51 21.45 2.68
N TYR A 319 -5.76 21.66 3.77
CA TYR A 319 -6.01 22.73 4.72
C TYR A 319 -5.82 24.11 4.09
N ALA A 320 -4.70 24.34 3.40
CA ALA A 320 -4.43 25.61 2.71
C ALA A 320 -5.49 25.93 1.65
N PHE A 321 -5.96 24.91 0.92
CA PHE A 321 -7.04 25.06 -0.07
C PHE A 321 -8.35 25.49 0.59
N LYS A 322 -8.74 24.88 1.70
CA LYS A 322 -9.91 25.29 2.50
C LYS A 322 -9.79 26.74 2.96
N LYS A 323 -8.60 27.14 3.45
CA LYS A 323 -8.34 28.53 3.88
C LYS A 323 -8.36 29.52 2.70
N LEU A 324 -7.85 29.15 1.54
CA LEU A 324 -7.95 29.94 0.31
C LEU A 324 -9.43 30.23 -0.03
N PHE A 325 -10.27 29.19 -0.01
CA PHE A 325 -11.70 29.35 -0.30
C PHE A 325 -12.38 30.27 0.71
N LYS A 326 -12.16 30.06 1.99
CA LYS A 326 -12.74 30.86 3.06
C LYS A 326 -12.30 32.33 3.02
N ASN A 327 -10.98 32.57 2.88
CA ASN A 327 -10.40 33.88 3.11
C ASN A 327 -10.27 34.72 1.84
N VAL A 328 -10.22 34.09 0.65
CA VAL A 328 -10.03 34.81 -0.63
C VAL A 328 -11.29 34.77 -1.50
N PHE A 329 -11.97 33.63 -1.57
CA PHE A 329 -13.18 33.47 -2.38
C PHE A 329 -14.47 33.65 -1.55
N ASN A 330 -14.37 33.77 -0.24
CA ASN A 330 -15.51 33.88 0.69
C ASN A 330 -16.54 32.76 0.46
N SER A 331 -16.06 31.53 0.33
CA SER A 331 -16.85 30.31 0.08
C SER A 331 -16.45 29.21 1.04
N GLU A 332 -17.40 28.40 1.46
CA GLU A 332 -17.19 27.17 2.24
C GLU A 332 -17.45 25.89 1.42
N LEU A 333 -17.75 26.05 0.11
CA LEU A 333 -18.05 24.96 -0.79
C LEU A 333 -16.77 24.23 -1.24
N VAL A 334 -16.13 23.50 -0.34
CA VAL A 334 -14.98 22.64 -0.62
C VAL A 334 -15.30 21.22 -0.22
N ASP A 335 -15.15 20.27 -1.15
CA ASP A 335 -15.42 18.85 -0.94
C ASP A 335 -14.27 17.99 -1.47
N PHE A 336 -14.12 16.77 -0.95
CA PHE A 336 -13.16 15.79 -1.44
C PHE A 336 -13.83 14.64 -2.20
N ARG A 337 -15.15 14.51 -2.07
CA ARG A 337 -15.91 13.43 -2.70
C ARG A 337 -16.03 13.66 -4.20
N GLN A 338 -15.64 12.68 -4.94
CA GLN A 338 -15.74 12.67 -6.40
C GLN A 338 -16.86 11.73 -6.90
N LYS A 339 -17.59 11.11 -5.98
CA LYS A 339 -18.73 10.21 -6.21
C LYS A 339 -19.81 10.51 -5.19
N ASP A 340 -21.02 10.04 -5.44
CA ASP A 340 -22.12 10.12 -4.45
C ASP A 340 -21.89 9.14 -3.29
N ILE A 341 -21.03 9.56 -2.38
CA ILE A 341 -20.70 8.87 -1.12
C ILE A 341 -20.96 9.86 0.01
N LEU A 342 -21.54 9.40 1.11
CA LEU A 342 -21.76 10.23 2.28
C LEU A 342 -21.20 9.53 3.53
N PHE A 343 -20.24 10.19 4.19
CA PHE A 343 -19.69 9.75 5.46
C PHE A 343 -20.44 10.45 6.61
N ASP A 344 -20.61 9.75 7.73
CA ASP A 344 -21.13 10.37 8.94
C ASP A 344 -19.96 11.04 9.68
N THR A 345 -19.96 12.37 9.67
CA THR A 345 -18.93 13.21 10.29
C THR A 345 -19.26 13.64 11.73
N SER A 346 -20.32 13.11 12.33
CA SER A 346 -20.73 13.46 13.70
C SER A 346 -19.71 13.03 14.77
N SER A 347 -18.91 11.99 14.47
CA SER A 347 -17.78 11.54 15.27
C SER A 347 -16.68 10.99 14.36
N THR A 348 -15.43 11.14 14.76
CA THR A 348 -14.29 10.51 14.04
C THR A 348 -14.38 8.98 14.04
N PHE A 349 -15.07 8.40 15.01
CA PHE A 349 -15.35 6.96 15.07
C PHE A 349 -16.13 6.47 13.85
N ASN A 350 -17.06 7.26 13.31
CA ASN A 350 -18.00 6.86 12.28
C ASN A 350 -17.36 6.71 10.88
N PHE A 351 -16.17 7.22 10.69
CA PHE A 351 -15.48 7.17 9.39
C PHE A 351 -14.05 6.60 9.45
N LYS A 352 -13.59 6.11 10.61
CA LYS A 352 -12.27 5.47 10.72
C LYS A 352 -12.35 3.95 10.67
N PHE A 353 -11.20 3.33 10.52
CA PHE A 353 -10.96 1.91 10.73
C PHE A 353 -10.58 1.72 12.21
N ASN A 354 -11.57 1.40 13.07
CA ASN A 354 -11.39 1.43 14.52
C ASN A 354 -10.71 0.17 15.09
N THR A 355 -10.82 -0.96 14.39
CA THR A 355 -9.93 -2.10 14.62
C THR A 355 -8.56 -1.73 14.06
N THR A 356 -7.49 -1.73 14.84
CA THR A 356 -6.17 -1.43 14.27
C THR A 356 -5.81 -2.46 13.20
N ILE A 357 -5.02 -2.06 12.19
CA ILE A 357 -4.65 -2.94 11.07
C ILE A 357 -4.00 -4.23 11.60
N SER A 358 -3.12 -4.13 12.59
CA SER A 358 -2.46 -5.28 13.20
C SER A 358 -3.42 -6.22 13.94
N LYS A 359 -4.49 -5.69 14.57
CA LYS A 359 -5.47 -6.52 15.30
C LYS A 359 -6.37 -7.34 14.38
N ILE A 360 -6.42 -7.06 13.09
CA ILE A 360 -7.09 -7.95 12.12
C ILE A 360 -6.53 -9.38 12.20
N ASP A 361 -5.25 -9.53 12.51
CA ASP A 361 -4.59 -10.83 12.64
C ASP A 361 -5.22 -11.71 13.73
N GLU A 362 -5.85 -11.10 14.73
CA GLU A 362 -6.50 -11.76 15.88
C GLU A 362 -8.02 -11.98 15.67
N ALA A 363 -8.56 -11.53 14.53
CA ALA A 363 -9.99 -11.66 14.25
C ALA A 363 -10.41 -13.14 14.18
N ASP A 364 -11.56 -13.46 14.77
CA ASP A 364 -12.19 -14.78 14.69
C ASP A 364 -13.47 -14.77 13.85
N PHE A 365 -14.01 -13.58 13.58
CA PHE A 365 -15.16 -13.34 12.71
C PHE A 365 -14.92 -12.04 11.89
N VAL A 366 -15.03 -12.13 10.56
CA VAL A 366 -14.98 -10.97 9.66
C VAL A 366 -16.26 -10.90 8.84
N LEU A 367 -16.88 -9.73 8.74
CA LEU A 367 -17.99 -9.44 7.86
C LEU A 367 -17.64 -8.31 6.90
N LEU A 368 -17.63 -8.59 5.61
CA LEU A 368 -17.47 -7.60 4.55
C LEU A 368 -18.85 -7.10 4.12
N VAL A 369 -19.09 -5.79 4.18
CA VAL A 369 -20.35 -5.17 3.76
C VAL A 369 -20.07 -4.26 2.57
N GLY A 370 -20.33 -4.76 1.36
CA GLY A 370 -20.06 -4.03 0.12
C GLY A 370 -18.58 -3.63 -0.05
N ALA A 371 -17.65 -4.42 0.48
CA ALA A 371 -16.22 -4.16 0.45
C ALA A 371 -15.49 -5.24 -0.35
N ASN A 372 -14.45 -4.83 -1.09
CA ASN A 372 -13.51 -5.71 -1.79
C ASN A 372 -12.07 -5.43 -1.33
N PRO A 373 -11.65 -5.93 -0.15
CA PRO A 373 -10.33 -5.62 0.41
C PRO A 373 -9.16 -5.98 -0.51
N ARG A 374 -9.30 -7.01 -1.35
CA ARG A 374 -8.25 -7.42 -2.30
C ARG A 374 -7.87 -6.27 -3.24
N LEU A 375 -8.84 -5.56 -3.80
CA LEU A 375 -8.62 -4.50 -4.78
C LEU A 375 -8.60 -3.10 -4.16
N GLU A 376 -9.28 -2.89 -3.03
CA GLU A 376 -9.38 -1.60 -2.34
C GLU A 376 -8.18 -1.35 -1.42
N ALA A 377 -7.74 -2.39 -0.69
CA ALA A 377 -6.68 -2.30 0.32
C ALA A 377 -5.97 -3.66 0.46
N THR A 378 -5.09 -3.97 -0.48
CA THR A 378 -4.45 -5.29 -0.62
C THR A 378 -3.76 -5.76 0.67
N ILE A 379 -3.18 -4.86 1.45
CA ILE A 379 -2.54 -5.19 2.74
C ILE A 379 -3.58 -5.62 3.79
N ILE A 380 -4.74 -4.96 3.84
CA ILE A 380 -5.85 -5.39 4.71
C ILE A 380 -6.31 -6.80 4.32
N ASN A 381 -6.39 -7.09 3.02
CA ASN A 381 -6.73 -8.42 2.53
C ASN A 381 -5.74 -9.49 2.98
N SER A 382 -4.43 -9.18 2.96
CA SER A 382 -3.39 -10.11 3.42
C SER A 382 -3.48 -10.38 4.93
N ARG A 383 -3.85 -9.37 5.74
CA ARG A 383 -4.12 -9.52 7.19
C ARG A 383 -5.35 -10.40 7.44
N ILE A 384 -6.46 -10.18 6.71
CA ILE A 384 -7.65 -11.05 6.79
C ILE A 384 -7.28 -12.49 6.44
N ARG A 385 -6.49 -12.69 5.37
CA ARG A 385 -6.01 -14.03 5.01
C ARG A 385 -5.21 -14.68 6.14
N LYS A 386 -4.34 -13.94 6.81
CA LYS A 386 -3.58 -14.42 7.96
C LYS A 386 -4.50 -14.86 9.10
N ALA A 387 -5.55 -14.08 9.40
CA ALA A 387 -6.58 -14.46 10.36
C ALA A 387 -7.34 -15.73 9.93
N VAL A 388 -7.69 -15.87 8.63
CA VAL A 388 -8.35 -17.09 8.09
C VAL A 388 -7.46 -18.33 8.29
N LYS A 389 -6.15 -18.24 8.10
CA LYS A 389 -5.22 -19.35 8.40
C LYS A 389 -5.23 -19.74 9.87
N SER A 390 -5.52 -18.80 10.77
CA SER A 390 -5.68 -19.03 12.21
C SER A 390 -7.09 -19.49 12.61
N GLY A 391 -8.02 -19.65 11.64
CA GLY A 391 -9.37 -20.19 11.85
C GLY A 391 -10.50 -19.17 11.82
N CYS A 392 -10.22 -17.89 11.48
CA CYS A 392 -11.23 -16.86 11.31
C CYS A 392 -12.24 -17.25 10.22
N LYS A 393 -13.52 -16.96 10.48
CA LYS A 393 -14.61 -17.14 9.52
C LYS A 393 -14.95 -15.81 8.85
N VAL A 394 -14.94 -15.80 7.53
CA VAL A 394 -15.25 -14.61 6.74
C VAL A 394 -16.60 -14.75 6.05
N PHE A 395 -17.42 -13.70 6.18
CA PHE A 395 -18.72 -13.56 5.55
C PHE A 395 -18.77 -12.30 4.71
N SER A 396 -19.65 -12.26 3.70
CA SER A 396 -19.84 -11.06 2.87
C SER A 396 -21.31 -10.80 2.61
N ILE A 397 -21.70 -9.53 2.63
CA ILE A 397 -22.95 -9.02 2.07
C ILE A 397 -22.56 -8.26 0.79
N GLY A 398 -23.04 -8.77 -0.35
CA GLY A 398 -22.48 -8.50 -1.68
C GLY A 398 -21.37 -9.48 -2.03
N ASP A 399 -21.14 -9.73 -3.31
CA ASP A 399 -20.09 -10.64 -3.79
C ASP A 399 -18.83 -9.84 -4.17
N PRO A 400 -17.74 -9.92 -3.39
CA PRO A 400 -16.49 -9.21 -3.70
C PRO A 400 -15.64 -9.93 -4.77
N GLY A 401 -16.09 -11.07 -5.30
CA GLY A 401 -15.27 -11.94 -6.13
C GLY A 401 -14.19 -12.67 -5.33
N ASP A 402 -13.21 -13.26 -6.02
CA ASP A 402 -12.14 -14.01 -5.36
C ASP A 402 -11.26 -13.11 -4.48
N GLN A 403 -11.14 -13.46 -3.21
CA GLN A 403 -10.33 -12.75 -2.19
C GLN A 403 -9.04 -13.50 -1.84
N HIS A 404 -8.72 -14.59 -2.53
CA HIS A 404 -7.61 -15.50 -2.23
C HIS A 404 -7.71 -16.21 -0.87
N TYR A 405 -8.89 -16.26 -0.27
CA TYR A 405 -9.25 -17.05 0.90
C TYR A 405 -10.72 -17.47 0.87
N LYS A 406 -11.09 -18.44 1.71
CA LYS A 406 -12.47 -18.93 1.78
C LYS A 406 -13.35 -17.95 2.55
N PHE A 407 -14.47 -17.60 1.97
CA PHE A 407 -15.53 -16.81 2.60
C PHE A 407 -16.90 -17.32 2.16
N LYS A 408 -17.97 -16.85 2.81
CA LYS A 408 -19.36 -17.16 2.48
C LYS A 408 -20.14 -15.89 2.21
N VAL A 409 -20.72 -15.76 1.03
CA VAL A 409 -21.71 -14.72 0.74
C VAL A 409 -23.02 -15.10 1.45
N ILE A 410 -23.51 -14.22 2.33
CA ILE A 410 -24.75 -14.45 3.09
C ILE A 410 -25.94 -13.73 2.49
N GLY A 411 -25.72 -12.97 1.45
CA GLY A 411 -26.71 -12.30 0.59
C GLY A 411 -26.17 -11.01 -0.01
N ASN A 412 -27.06 -10.28 -0.69
CA ASN A 412 -26.71 -9.07 -1.44
C ASN A 412 -27.62 -7.87 -1.15
N ASN A 413 -28.36 -7.90 -0.04
CA ASN A 413 -29.28 -6.83 0.33
C ASN A 413 -28.92 -6.26 1.71
N VAL A 414 -29.02 -4.95 1.89
CA VAL A 414 -28.78 -4.24 3.17
C VAL A 414 -29.66 -4.79 4.29
N SER A 415 -30.85 -5.30 3.97
CA SER A 415 -31.77 -5.89 4.96
C SER A 415 -31.19 -7.07 5.76
N ILE A 416 -30.15 -7.73 5.25
CA ILE A 416 -29.44 -8.82 5.95
C ILE A 416 -28.77 -8.33 7.22
N LEU A 417 -28.38 -7.07 7.29
CA LEU A 417 -27.86 -6.46 8.52
C LEU A 417 -28.91 -6.49 9.64
N ASP A 418 -30.19 -6.28 9.30
CA ASP A 418 -31.27 -6.39 10.27
C ASP A 418 -31.51 -7.84 10.69
N ASP A 419 -31.42 -8.80 9.74
CA ASP A 419 -31.51 -10.23 10.06
C ASP A 419 -30.41 -10.69 11.00
N LEU A 420 -29.19 -10.12 10.84
CA LEU A 420 -28.09 -10.33 11.80
C LEU A 420 -28.41 -9.76 13.18
N VAL A 421 -28.96 -8.52 13.27
CA VAL A 421 -29.36 -7.87 14.52
C VAL A 421 -30.43 -8.68 15.25
N PHE A 422 -31.48 -9.11 14.54
CA PHE A 422 -32.59 -9.85 15.11
C PHE A 422 -32.29 -11.32 15.39
N GLY A 423 -31.20 -11.86 14.88
CA GLY A 423 -30.83 -13.26 15.05
C GLY A 423 -31.58 -14.22 14.13
N ASN A 424 -32.08 -13.73 12.99
CA ASN A 424 -32.88 -14.52 12.04
C ASN A 424 -32.06 -15.49 11.19
N ILE A 425 -30.73 -15.31 11.15
CA ILE A 425 -29.79 -16.15 10.37
C ILE A 425 -28.74 -16.80 11.27
N SER A 426 -28.19 -17.91 10.83
CA SER A 426 -27.24 -18.73 11.59
C SER A 426 -25.96 -17.98 11.99
N GLU A 427 -25.51 -17.05 11.15
CA GLU A 427 -24.31 -16.23 11.33
C GLU A 427 -24.42 -15.26 12.50
N SER A 428 -25.63 -14.90 12.90
CA SER A 428 -25.89 -14.08 14.09
C SER A 428 -25.36 -14.72 15.37
N LYS A 429 -25.44 -16.05 15.47
CA LYS A 429 -24.93 -16.80 16.63
C LYS A 429 -23.39 -16.75 16.64
N LEU A 430 -22.78 -16.95 15.48
CA LEU A 430 -21.31 -16.91 15.35
C LEU A 430 -20.76 -15.54 15.70
N LEU A 431 -21.43 -14.48 15.25
CA LEU A 431 -21.04 -13.10 15.61
C LEU A 431 -21.16 -12.84 17.12
N LYS A 432 -22.23 -13.31 17.76
CA LYS A 432 -22.43 -13.14 19.23
C LYS A 432 -21.39 -13.90 20.06
N GLU A 433 -20.89 -15.01 19.54
CA GLU A 433 -19.87 -15.84 20.20
C GLU A 433 -18.43 -15.36 19.88
N ALA A 434 -18.26 -14.47 18.90
CA ALA A 434 -16.97 -13.96 18.48
C ALA A 434 -16.29 -13.13 19.58
N LYS A 435 -15.01 -13.38 19.78
CA LYS A 435 -14.19 -12.61 20.73
C LYS A 435 -13.67 -11.32 20.12
N ASN A 436 -13.27 -11.38 18.84
CA ASN A 436 -12.70 -10.26 18.09
C ASN A 436 -13.41 -10.13 16.74
N PRO A 437 -14.69 -9.73 16.71
CA PRO A 437 -15.42 -9.53 15.46
C PRO A 437 -14.93 -8.26 14.76
N VAL A 438 -14.74 -8.33 13.43
CA VAL A 438 -14.35 -7.22 12.57
C VAL A 438 -15.40 -7.07 11.47
N ILE A 439 -16.06 -5.93 11.39
CA ILE A 439 -17.01 -5.60 10.33
C ILE A 439 -16.42 -4.48 9.49
N ILE A 440 -16.25 -4.71 8.19
CA ILE A 440 -15.63 -3.80 7.23
C ILE A 440 -16.70 -3.31 6.25
N ILE A 441 -16.96 -2.01 6.25
CA ILE A 441 -17.92 -1.36 5.37
C ILE A 441 -17.13 -0.71 4.22
N GLY A 442 -17.41 -1.12 2.97
CA GLY A 442 -16.82 -0.55 1.77
C GLY A 442 -17.57 0.68 1.26
N GLU A 443 -16.92 1.48 0.42
CA GLU A 443 -17.54 2.68 -0.18
C GLU A 443 -18.76 2.36 -1.06
N SER A 444 -18.89 1.14 -1.56
CA SER A 444 -20.03 0.72 -2.40
C SER A 444 -21.40 0.85 -1.70
N VAL A 445 -21.45 0.82 -0.38
CA VAL A 445 -22.68 0.95 0.43
C VAL A 445 -22.80 2.28 1.15
N LEU A 446 -21.86 3.19 0.95
CA LEU A 446 -21.89 4.53 1.56
C LEU A 446 -22.56 5.57 0.66
N LYS A 447 -23.43 5.14 -0.26
CA LYS A 447 -24.25 6.05 -1.08
C LYS A 447 -25.15 6.90 -0.19
N SER A 448 -25.37 8.17 -0.57
CA SER A 448 -26.07 9.15 0.26
C SER A 448 -27.44 8.68 0.77
N GLU A 449 -28.16 7.87 -0.02
CA GLU A 449 -29.50 7.36 0.31
C GLU A 449 -29.52 6.24 1.36
N ILE A 450 -28.43 5.48 1.53
CA ILE A 450 -28.38 4.30 2.42
C ILE A 450 -27.27 4.33 3.47
N SER A 451 -26.30 5.22 3.34
CA SER A 451 -25.11 5.30 4.20
C SER A 451 -25.47 5.29 5.69
N LYS A 452 -26.38 6.18 6.13
CA LYS A 452 -26.79 6.28 7.52
C LYS A 452 -27.43 5.00 8.05
N ASN A 453 -28.21 4.29 7.20
CA ASN A 453 -28.84 3.03 7.58
C ASN A 453 -27.80 1.92 7.81
N VAL A 454 -26.84 1.79 6.87
CA VAL A 454 -25.78 0.78 6.99
C VAL A 454 -24.93 1.02 8.23
N ILE A 455 -24.45 2.25 8.41
CA ILE A 455 -23.63 2.63 9.56
C ILE A 455 -24.37 2.34 10.88
N SER A 456 -25.61 2.81 11.02
CA SER A 456 -26.37 2.62 12.26
C SER A 456 -26.71 1.17 12.54
N SER A 457 -27.00 0.36 11.50
CA SER A 457 -27.27 -1.07 11.68
C SER A 457 -26.02 -1.82 12.17
N VAL A 458 -24.84 -1.55 11.57
CA VAL A 458 -23.60 -2.18 11.99
C VAL A 458 -23.19 -1.73 13.40
N GLN A 459 -23.34 -0.45 13.73
CA GLN A 459 -23.06 0.06 15.07
C GLN A 459 -23.98 -0.55 16.12
N THR A 460 -25.28 -0.69 15.82
CA THR A 460 -26.24 -1.36 16.71
C THR A 460 -25.82 -2.81 16.96
N LEU A 461 -25.48 -3.54 15.90
CA LEU A 461 -25.03 -4.92 15.94
C LEU A 461 -23.84 -5.11 16.89
N LEU A 462 -22.82 -4.26 16.74
CA LEU A 462 -21.60 -4.32 17.54
C LEU A 462 -21.80 -3.80 18.97
N LYS A 463 -22.68 -2.83 19.18
CA LYS A 463 -23.05 -2.32 20.51
C LYS A 463 -23.76 -3.40 21.33
N ASP A 464 -24.69 -4.16 20.72
CA ASP A 464 -25.44 -5.22 21.38
C ASP A 464 -24.54 -6.34 21.93
N ILE A 465 -23.36 -6.54 21.34
CA ILE A 465 -22.36 -7.50 21.78
C ILE A 465 -21.18 -6.85 22.53
N ASN A 466 -21.23 -5.53 22.78
CA ASN A 466 -20.17 -4.75 23.42
C ASN A 466 -18.80 -4.83 22.72
N LYS A 467 -18.79 -4.72 21.37
CA LYS A 467 -17.62 -4.83 20.49
C LYS A 467 -17.59 -3.70 19.46
N LEU A 468 -17.83 -2.46 19.87
CA LEU A 468 -17.85 -1.31 18.97
C LEU A 468 -16.53 -1.09 18.23
N ASP A 469 -15.40 -1.47 18.81
CA ASP A 469 -14.08 -1.43 18.19
C ASP A 469 -13.98 -2.30 16.91
N GLY A 470 -14.91 -3.20 16.69
CA GLY A 470 -15.06 -3.96 15.45
C GLY A 470 -15.68 -3.21 14.27
N PHE A 471 -16.05 -1.93 14.43
CA PHE A 471 -16.64 -1.09 13.37
C PHE A 471 -15.55 -0.44 12.51
N ASN A 472 -15.58 -0.65 11.19
CA ASN A 472 -14.54 -0.19 10.29
C ASN A 472 -15.09 0.33 8.96
N ILE A 473 -14.61 1.48 8.52
CA ILE A 473 -14.82 2.00 7.16
C ILE A 473 -13.57 1.77 6.34
N LEU A 474 -13.72 1.16 5.17
CA LEU A 474 -12.64 0.93 4.22
C LEU A 474 -12.62 2.05 3.17
N HIS A 475 -11.73 3.00 3.35
CA HIS A 475 -11.49 4.06 2.38
C HIS A 475 -10.60 3.57 1.23
N GLN A 476 -10.83 4.10 0.02
CA GLN A 476 -10.04 3.78 -1.16
C GLN A 476 -8.88 4.76 -1.38
N SER A 477 -8.96 5.98 -0.86
CA SER A 477 -8.02 7.06 -1.17
C SER A 477 -7.30 7.58 0.05
N ALA A 478 -6.01 7.87 -0.09
CA ALA A 478 -5.14 8.32 1.00
C ALA A 478 -5.57 9.67 1.62
N SER A 479 -6.22 10.55 0.84
CA SER A 479 -6.70 11.86 1.33
C SER A 479 -7.97 11.80 2.15
N ASN A 480 -8.76 10.70 2.09
CA ASN A 480 -10.14 10.69 2.58
C ASN A 480 -10.27 10.98 4.08
N VAL A 481 -9.56 10.23 4.92
CA VAL A 481 -9.66 10.38 6.38
C VAL A 481 -9.18 11.78 6.81
N GLY A 482 -8.10 12.27 6.23
CA GLY A 482 -7.58 13.61 6.48
C GLY A 482 -8.57 14.70 6.07
N SER A 483 -9.19 14.57 4.91
CA SER A 483 -10.20 15.50 4.42
C SER A 483 -11.43 15.54 5.33
N LEU A 484 -11.87 14.39 5.85
CA LEU A 484 -12.98 14.31 6.81
C LEU A 484 -12.63 15.00 8.14
N ILE A 485 -11.41 14.79 8.66
CA ILE A 485 -10.94 15.48 9.88
C ILE A 485 -10.88 16.99 9.68
N LEU A 486 -10.44 17.44 8.50
CA LEU A 486 -10.43 18.86 8.13
C LEU A 486 -11.82 19.44 7.84
N GLY A 487 -12.87 18.60 7.80
CA GLY A 487 -14.24 19.02 7.52
C GLY A 487 -14.43 19.51 6.08
N LEU A 488 -13.93 18.76 5.11
CA LEU A 488 -14.06 19.04 3.68
C LEU A 488 -15.26 18.34 3.02
N GLN A 489 -16.19 17.83 3.78
CA GLN A 489 -17.44 17.26 3.27
C GLN A 489 -18.56 18.29 3.36
N THR A 490 -19.11 18.71 2.22
CA THR A 490 -20.31 19.57 2.17
C THR A 490 -21.60 18.77 2.38
N GLU A 491 -22.69 19.41 2.74
CA GLU A 491 -23.99 18.75 2.83
C GLU A 491 -24.46 18.28 1.44
N ASN A 492 -24.28 19.12 0.43
CA ASN A 492 -24.72 18.86 -0.93
C ASN A 492 -23.59 19.01 -1.93
N LEU A 493 -23.03 17.90 -2.38
CA LEU A 493 -21.94 17.85 -3.36
C LEU A 493 -22.32 18.53 -4.70
N GLN A 494 -23.60 18.50 -5.08
CA GLN A 494 -24.06 19.12 -6.31
C GLN A 494 -23.92 20.66 -6.32
N GLU A 495 -23.91 21.31 -5.16
CA GLU A 495 -23.67 22.75 -5.07
C GLU A 495 -22.22 23.08 -5.46
N VAL A 496 -21.26 22.23 -5.11
CA VAL A 496 -19.87 22.37 -5.53
C VAL A 496 -19.76 22.25 -7.06
N TYR A 497 -20.35 21.21 -7.65
CA TYR A 497 -20.35 21.01 -9.11
C TYR A 497 -21.08 22.11 -9.87
N ASN A 498 -22.07 22.74 -9.25
CA ASN A 498 -22.92 23.75 -9.88
C ASN A 498 -22.39 25.17 -9.74
N SER A 499 -21.26 25.37 -9.05
CA SER A 499 -20.66 26.69 -8.86
C SER A 499 -20.24 27.36 -10.17
N ASP A 500 -20.22 28.70 -10.19
CA ASP A 500 -19.77 29.48 -11.35
C ASP A 500 -18.29 29.26 -11.65
N VAL A 501 -17.50 29.04 -10.60
CA VAL A 501 -16.10 28.69 -10.68
C VAL A 501 -15.90 27.36 -9.97
N LEU A 502 -15.35 26.40 -10.69
CA LEU A 502 -14.99 25.09 -10.13
C LEU A 502 -13.46 24.94 -10.14
N TYR A 503 -12.89 24.82 -8.94
CA TYR A 503 -11.45 24.60 -8.77
C TYR A 503 -11.17 23.15 -8.45
N LEU A 504 -10.47 22.45 -9.34
CA LEU A 504 -10.09 21.06 -9.25
C LEU A 504 -8.63 20.96 -8.79
N LEU A 505 -8.42 20.55 -7.54
CA LEU A 505 -7.10 20.34 -6.96
C LEU A 505 -6.73 18.86 -7.06
N ASN A 506 -5.95 18.47 -8.07
CA ASN A 506 -5.62 17.06 -8.38
C ASN A 506 -6.88 16.15 -8.46
N ALA A 507 -8.05 16.70 -8.79
CA ALA A 507 -9.32 15.99 -8.83
C ALA A 507 -9.62 15.53 -10.26
N ASP A 508 -9.31 14.27 -10.59
CA ASP A 508 -9.42 13.70 -11.94
C ASP A 508 -10.19 12.37 -11.98
N GLU A 509 -10.91 12.04 -10.91
CA GLU A 509 -11.61 10.76 -10.78
C GLU A 509 -13.12 10.87 -11.11
N ILE A 510 -13.55 11.96 -11.73
CA ILE A 510 -14.93 12.23 -12.11
C ILE A 510 -15.00 12.56 -13.60
N ASN A 511 -16.14 12.24 -14.21
CA ASN A 511 -16.47 12.73 -15.54
C ASN A 511 -17.26 14.03 -15.39
N LEU A 512 -16.60 15.15 -15.69
CA LEU A 512 -17.21 16.47 -15.60
C LEU A 512 -17.87 16.88 -16.92
N ASP A 513 -19.19 17.15 -16.86
CA ASP A 513 -19.90 17.86 -17.91
C ASP A 513 -19.85 19.36 -17.60
N LYS A 514 -18.95 20.09 -18.28
CA LYS A 514 -18.78 21.52 -18.12
C LYS A 514 -20.03 22.27 -18.51
N LYS A 515 -20.54 23.13 -17.62
CA LYS A 515 -21.68 24.04 -17.92
C LYS A 515 -21.25 25.23 -18.80
N SER A 516 -22.18 25.76 -19.57
CA SER A 516 -21.90 26.77 -20.59
C SER A 516 -21.19 28.03 -20.09
N ASN A 517 -21.41 28.45 -18.84
CA ASN A 517 -20.79 29.66 -18.25
C ASN A 517 -19.86 29.37 -17.08
N GLN A 518 -19.52 28.11 -16.85
CA GLN A 518 -18.63 27.68 -15.76
C GLN A 518 -17.18 27.91 -16.12
N PHE A 519 -16.42 28.50 -15.21
CA PHE A 519 -14.97 28.64 -15.31
C PHE A 519 -14.29 27.56 -14.49
N ILE A 520 -13.45 26.74 -15.11
CA ILE A 520 -12.80 25.61 -14.46
C ILE A 520 -11.30 25.85 -14.36
N ILE A 521 -10.78 25.83 -13.14
CA ILE A 521 -9.35 25.84 -12.81
C ILE A 521 -8.95 24.41 -12.49
N TYR A 522 -7.98 23.87 -13.20
CA TYR A 522 -7.35 22.60 -12.84
C TYR A 522 -5.94 22.86 -12.34
N GLN A 523 -5.65 22.46 -11.11
CA GLN A 523 -4.30 22.45 -10.54
C GLN A 523 -3.91 21.02 -10.28
N GLY A 524 -2.79 20.56 -10.83
CA GLY A 524 -2.37 19.19 -10.64
C GLY A 524 -0.98 18.88 -11.20
N SER A 525 -0.48 17.74 -10.82
CA SER A 525 0.83 17.26 -11.26
C SER A 525 0.78 16.51 -12.60
N HIS A 526 -0.38 15.96 -12.97
CA HIS A 526 -0.59 15.16 -14.19
C HIS A 526 -1.82 15.64 -14.95
N GLY A 527 -1.77 15.50 -16.28
CA GLY A 527 -2.92 15.75 -17.15
C GLY A 527 -3.80 14.51 -17.26
N GLY A 528 -5.11 14.69 -17.01
CA GLY A 528 -6.13 13.66 -17.14
C GLY A 528 -7.37 14.16 -17.88
N GLU A 529 -8.51 13.50 -17.74
CA GLU A 529 -9.73 13.87 -18.41
C GLU A 529 -10.27 15.24 -17.97
N ASN A 530 -10.18 15.54 -16.67
CA ASN A 530 -10.67 16.82 -16.14
C ASN A 530 -9.76 18.00 -16.49
N SER A 531 -8.48 17.77 -16.75
CA SER A 531 -7.60 18.82 -17.28
C SER A 531 -8.02 19.26 -18.69
N LYS A 532 -8.61 18.37 -19.52
CA LYS A 532 -9.07 18.67 -20.88
C LYS A 532 -10.27 19.62 -20.93
N VAL A 533 -11.13 19.59 -19.89
CA VAL A 533 -12.31 20.46 -19.80
C VAL A 533 -12.02 21.78 -19.09
N ALA A 534 -10.87 21.94 -18.47
CA ALA A 534 -10.45 23.15 -17.76
C ALA A 534 -10.26 24.34 -18.71
N ASP A 535 -10.38 25.55 -18.18
CA ASP A 535 -10.06 26.82 -18.87
C ASP A 535 -8.62 27.22 -18.60
N VAL A 536 -8.10 26.88 -17.43
CA VAL A 536 -6.71 27.11 -17.04
C VAL A 536 -6.16 25.87 -16.32
N ILE A 537 -4.93 25.53 -16.63
CA ILE A 537 -4.20 24.43 -16.01
C ILE A 537 -2.97 25.01 -15.30
N LEU A 538 -2.81 24.68 -14.03
CA LEU A 538 -1.70 25.11 -13.19
C LEU A 538 -0.85 23.90 -12.78
N PRO A 539 0.46 23.91 -13.09
CA PRO A 539 1.34 22.79 -12.77
C PRO A 539 1.67 22.77 -11.28
N SER A 540 1.43 21.64 -10.62
CA SER A 540 1.81 21.45 -9.22
C SER A 540 2.71 20.24 -9.00
N ALA A 541 3.38 20.20 -7.85
CA ALA A 541 4.24 19.11 -7.43
C ALA A 541 3.43 17.85 -7.13
N ALA A 542 3.93 16.67 -7.54
CA ALA A 542 3.40 15.38 -7.11
C ALA A 542 3.79 15.09 -5.65
N TYR A 543 3.13 14.10 -5.01
CA TYR A 543 3.38 13.75 -3.61
C TYR A 543 4.85 13.37 -3.31
N SER A 544 5.57 12.81 -4.27
CA SER A 544 6.99 12.46 -4.16
C SER A 544 7.94 13.65 -4.32
N GLU A 545 7.44 14.83 -4.70
CA GLU A 545 8.21 16.02 -5.05
C GLU A 545 8.09 17.13 -4.01
N LYS A 546 7.30 16.90 -2.96
CA LYS A 546 7.08 17.82 -1.83
C LYS A 546 7.00 17.04 -0.52
N ASN A 547 7.15 17.75 0.58
CA ASN A 547 6.83 17.21 1.90
C ASN A 547 5.33 17.36 2.15
N GLY A 548 4.76 16.46 2.95
CA GLY A 548 3.36 16.49 3.34
C GLY A 548 3.07 15.53 4.47
N SER A 549 1.81 15.45 4.89
CA SER A 549 1.33 14.41 5.78
C SER A 549 -0.03 13.88 5.31
N PHE A 550 -0.32 12.64 5.68
CA PHE A 550 -1.57 11.94 5.37
C PHE A 550 -2.11 11.27 6.63
N VAL A 551 -3.40 11.03 6.67
CA VAL A 551 -4.03 10.24 7.72
C VAL A 551 -4.47 8.92 7.12
N ASN A 552 -3.94 7.81 7.61
CA ASN A 552 -4.31 6.49 7.13
C ASN A 552 -5.69 6.05 7.63
N LEU A 553 -6.13 4.85 7.23
CA LEU A 553 -7.42 4.26 7.60
C LEU A 553 -7.72 4.32 9.10
N GLU A 554 -6.73 4.02 9.95
CA GLU A 554 -6.87 3.97 11.42
C GLU A 554 -6.91 5.36 12.08
N GLY A 555 -6.68 6.44 11.31
CA GLY A 555 -6.53 7.78 11.86
C GLY A 555 -5.11 8.12 12.33
N ARG A 556 -4.10 7.38 11.90
CA ARG A 556 -2.68 7.61 12.15
C ARG A 556 -2.15 8.67 11.20
N VAL A 557 -1.61 9.75 11.72
CA VAL A 557 -0.97 10.81 10.91
C VAL A 557 0.45 10.39 10.57
N GLN A 558 0.75 10.31 9.28
CA GLN A 558 2.06 9.87 8.78
C GLN A 558 2.68 10.93 7.88
N LYS A 559 4.01 11.14 8.01
CA LYS A 559 4.76 12.09 7.18
C LYS A 559 5.16 11.47 5.85
N SER A 560 4.97 12.22 4.78
CA SER A 560 5.50 11.95 3.44
C SER A 560 6.67 12.89 3.17
N TYR A 561 7.76 12.33 2.63
CA TYR A 561 9.00 13.08 2.38
C TYR A 561 9.31 13.16 0.90
N LYS A 562 9.86 14.31 0.50
CA LYS A 562 10.30 14.61 -0.85
C LYS A 562 11.44 13.68 -1.29
N ALA A 563 11.23 12.93 -2.37
CA ALA A 563 12.20 12.00 -2.96
C ALA A 563 12.68 12.44 -4.36
N SER A 564 11.99 13.39 -5.01
CA SER A 564 12.32 13.91 -6.34
C SER A 564 11.98 15.39 -6.44
N TYR A 565 12.06 15.96 -7.64
CA TYR A 565 11.82 17.39 -7.86
C TYR A 565 10.72 17.57 -8.92
N PRO A 566 9.86 18.63 -8.79
CA PRO A 566 8.83 18.92 -9.78
C PRO A 566 9.45 19.35 -11.12
N PRO A 567 8.84 19.01 -12.25
CA PRO A 567 9.34 19.36 -13.58
C PRO A 567 9.03 20.81 -13.95
N GLY A 568 9.85 21.39 -14.83
CA GLY A 568 9.58 22.68 -15.47
C GLY A 568 9.31 23.81 -14.50
N PHE A 569 8.14 24.42 -14.65
CA PHE A 569 7.65 25.55 -13.84
C PHE A 569 6.66 25.12 -12.74
N ALA A 570 6.52 23.82 -12.46
CA ALA A 570 5.63 23.33 -11.42
C ALA A 570 6.10 23.81 -10.03
N LYS A 571 5.13 24.16 -9.18
CA LYS A 571 5.33 24.68 -7.83
C LYS A 571 4.69 23.80 -6.79
N GLU A 572 5.06 23.98 -5.52
CA GLU A 572 4.30 23.42 -4.41
C GLU A 572 2.93 24.12 -4.31
N ASP A 573 1.92 23.36 -3.92
CA ASP A 573 0.52 23.84 -3.98
C ASP A 573 0.27 25.12 -3.17
N PHE A 574 0.86 25.23 -1.97
CA PHE A 574 0.69 26.41 -1.12
C PHE A 574 1.28 27.68 -1.75
N GLU A 575 2.37 27.56 -2.53
CA GLU A 575 2.94 28.69 -3.27
C GLU A 575 1.98 29.19 -4.36
N ILE A 576 1.31 28.27 -5.05
CA ILE A 576 0.29 28.61 -6.06
C ILE A 576 -0.88 29.32 -5.37
N PHE A 577 -1.34 28.85 -4.22
CA PHE A 577 -2.41 29.50 -3.46
C PHE A 577 -2.00 30.89 -2.98
N ASN A 578 -0.75 31.09 -2.54
CA ASN A 578 -0.20 32.39 -2.20
C ASN A 578 -0.22 33.34 -3.40
N ASP A 579 0.20 32.85 -4.59
CA ASP A 579 0.20 33.65 -5.81
C ASP A 579 -1.22 34.07 -6.22
N ILE A 580 -2.20 33.19 -6.11
CA ILE A 580 -3.62 33.48 -6.38
C ILE A 580 -4.15 34.51 -5.36
N ALA A 581 -3.91 34.33 -4.08
CA ALA A 581 -4.33 35.26 -3.03
C ALA A 581 -3.74 36.66 -3.25
N LYS A 582 -2.44 36.73 -3.50
CA LYS A 582 -1.74 37.99 -3.80
C LYS A 582 -2.28 38.66 -5.06
N SER A 583 -2.57 37.90 -6.11
CA SER A 583 -3.12 38.45 -7.37
C SER A 583 -4.51 39.05 -7.18
N LYS A 584 -5.28 38.60 -6.17
CA LYS A 584 -6.56 39.15 -5.74
C LYS A 584 -6.44 40.30 -4.72
N GLY A 585 -5.21 40.70 -4.38
CA GLY A 585 -4.97 41.76 -3.38
C GLY A 585 -5.20 41.32 -1.93
N SER A 586 -5.29 40.02 -1.69
CA SER A 586 -5.41 39.46 -0.33
C SER A 586 -4.02 39.32 0.30
N ASN A 587 -3.93 39.59 1.61
CA ASN A 587 -2.73 39.32 2.41
C ASN A 587 -2.70 37.89 2.97
N HIS A 588 -3.67 37.04 2.60
CA HIS A 588 -3.67 35.65 3.01
C HIS A 588 -2.58 34.89 2.26
N GLY A 589 -1.73 34.18 3.01
CA GLY A 589 -0.67 33.35 2.46
C GLY A 589 0.29 32.87 3.54
N TYR A 590 1.09 31.89 3.18
CA TYR A 590 2.04 31.24 4.07
C TYR A 590 3.46 31.58 3.66
N SER A 591 4.31 31.96 4.63
CA SER A 591 5.72 32.30 4.38
C SER A 591 6.58 31.07 4.10
N SER A 592 6.20 29.92 4.64
CA SER A 592 6.85 28.62 4.43
C SER A 592 5.88 27.47 4.66
N PHE A 593 6.29 26.29 4.26
CA PHE A 593 5.54 25.04 4.53
C PHE A 593 5.41 24.76 6.04
N GLU A 594 6.44 25.05 6.83
CA GLU A 594 6.41 24.89 8.29
C GLU A 594 5.35 25.80 8.93
N ASN A 595 5.24 27.03 8.45
CA ASN A 595 4.25 28.00 8.92
C ASN A 595 2.81 27.52 8.63
N LEU A 596 2.59 26.98 7.43
CA LEU A 596 1.32 26.34 7.05
C LEU A 596 1.00 25.17 7.98
N ARG A 597 1.97 24.29 8.22
CA ARG A 597 1.81 23.12 9.11
C ARG A 597 1.53 23.53 10.55
N GLU A 598 2.22 24.52 11.08
CA GLU A 598 1.97 25.05 12.42
C GLU A 598 0.56 25.60 12.57
N GLU A 599 0.05 26.36 11.59
CA GLU A 599 -1.32 26.86 11.61
C GLU A 599 -2.33 25.73 11.58
N MET A 600 -2.13 24.72 10.69
CA MET A 600 -2.98 23.53 10.61
C MET A 600 -3.03 22.78 11.95
N ILE A 601 -1.90 22.57 12.61
CA ILE A 601 -1.81 21.88 13.90
C ILE A 601 -2.48 22.70 15.01
N ASN A 602 -2.37 24.02 14.97
CA ASN A 602 -3.03 24.90 15.96
C ASN A 602 -4.57 24.80 15.85
N ASP A 603 -5.08 24.73 14.62
CA ASP A 603 -6.53 24.56 14.38
C ASP A 603 -7.02 23.12 14.64
N HIS A 604 -6.16 22.13 14.37
CA HIS A 604 -6.44 20.69 14.48
C HIS A 604 -5.34 19.97 15.24
N LYS A 605 -5.31 20.07 16.57
CA LYS A 605 -4.22 19.55 17.42
C LYS A 605 -3.93 18.06 17.24
N SER A 606 -4.93 17.25 16.95
CA SER A 606 -4.78 15.81 16.67
C SER A 606 -3.90 15.52 15.47
N LEU A 607 -3.80 16.44 14.51
CA LEU A 607 -2.95 16.29 13.31
C LEU A 607 -1.46 16.56 13.59
N GLY A 608 -1.11 17.01 14.78
CA GLY A 608 0.29 17.22 15.20
C GLY A 608 0.95 16.01 15.86
N VAL A 609 0.21 14.93 16.10
CA VAL A 609 0.74 13.70 16.71
C VAL A 609 0.97 12.67 15.61
N TYR A 610 2.23 12.38 15.33
CA TYR A 610 2.64 11.52 14.22
C TYR A 610 2.87 10.08 14.66
N ASP A 611 2.57 9.16 13.75
CA ASP A 611 2.77 7.71 13.90
C ASP A 611 2.02 7.04 15.08
N GLU A 612 1.07 7.76 15.68
CA GLU A 612 0.20 7.27 16.75
C GLU A 612 -1.27 7.31 16.33
N ILE A 613 -2.04 6.33 16.78
CA ILE A 613 -3.48 6.28 16.54
C ILE A 613 -4.17 7.14 17.60
N GLN A 614 -4.88 8.16 17.15
CA GLN A 614 -5.68 8.98 18.04
C GLN A 614 -6.98 8.27 18.41
N PRO A 615 -7.33 8.19 19.71
CA PRO A 615 -8.57 7.57 20.13
C PRO A 615 -9.79 8.29 19.52
N SER A 616 -10.80 7.54 19.16
CA SER A 616 -12.07 8.09 18.72
C SER A 616 -12.98 8.39 19.93
N ASP A 617 -13.77 9.47 19.85
CA ASP A 617 -14.77 9.77 20.86
C ASP A 617 -15.97 8.82 20.73
N ILE A 618 -15.99 7.80 21.58
CA ILE A 618 -17.05 6.79 21.63
C ILE A 618 -18.11 7.18 22.70
N GLU A 619 -17.76 7.95 23.73
CA GLU A 619 -18.65 8.26 24.86
C GLU A 619 -19.85 9.08 24.42
N ASN A 620 -19.67 9.96 23.44
CA ASN A 620 -20.74 10.82 22.89
C ASN A 620 -21.41 10.24 21.64
N LEU A 621 -21.12 8.98 21.28
CA LEU A 621 -21.66 8.36 20.07
C LEU A 621 -23.17 8.14 20.20
N LYS A 622 -23.96 8.89 19.42
CA LYS A 622 -25.41 8.70 19.32
C LYS A 622 -25.69 7.72 18.18
N ILE A 623 -26.09 6.50 18.55
CA ILE A 623 -26.52 5.49 17.57
C ILE A 623 -28.03 5.62 17.44
N GLU A 624 -28.47 6.25 16.35
CA GLU A 624 -29.89 6.39 16.01
C GLU A 624 -30.26 5.31 15.01
N ARG A 625 -31.26 4.49 15.35
CA ARG A 625 -31.74 3.45 14.44
C ARG A 625 -32.54 4.09 13.31
N HIS A 626 -32.06 3.99 12.07
CA HIS A 626 -32.76 4.49 10.89
C HIS A 626 -33.71 3.43 10.32
N VAL A 627 -34.79 3.91 9.69
CA VAL A 627 -35.83 3.05 9.08
C VAL A 627 -35.21 2.23 7.93
N LYS A 628 -35.60 0.96 7.90
CA LYS A 628 -35.22 -0.06 6.93
C LYS A 628 -35.41 0.42 5.50
N LYS A 629 -34.35 0.42 4.70
CA LYS A 629 -34.43 0.54 3.24
C LYS A 629 -33.90 -0.75 2.61
N ASP A 630 -34.72 -1.38 1.78
CA ASP A 630 -34.25 -2.47 0.93
C ASP A 630 -33.39 -1.87 -0.18
N HIS A 631 -32.13 -2.27 -0.22
CA HIS A 631 -31.19 -1.84 -1.27
C HIS A 631 -30.23 -2.96 -1.62
N LEU A 632 -30.11 -3.25 -2.90
CA LEU A 632 -29.15 -4.23 -3.38
C LEU A 632 -27.73 -3.66 -3.30
N ILE A 633 -26.84 -4.44 -2.75
CA ILE A 633 -25.42 -4.13 -2.68
C ILE A 633 -24.75 -4.62 -3.95
N GLU A 634 -24.31 -3.70 -4.76
CA GLU A 634 -23.43 -3.93 -5.90
C GLU A 634 -22.05 -3.41 -5.56
N ILE A 635 -21.07 -4.32 -5.47
CA ILE A 635 -19.69 -3.94 -5.23
C ILE A 635 -19.14 -3.32 -6.50
N ASN A 636 -18.57 -2.11 -6.40
CA ASN A 636 -18.01 -1.40 -7.54
C ASN A 636 -16.89 -2.23 -8.19
N ASN A 637 -16.92 -2.32 -9.51
CA ASN A 637 -15.81 -2.88 -10.26
C ASN A 637 -14.64 -1.88 -10.24
N ILE A 638 -13.55 -2.24 -9.57
CA ILE A 638 -12.36 -1.42 -9.42
C ILE A 638 -11.32 -1.89 -10.43
N ASP A 639 -10.87 -0.98 -11.28
CA ASP A 639 -9.66 -1.22 -12.07
C ASP A 639 -8.44 -1.00 -11.18
N TYR A 640 -7.95 -2.09 -10.58
CA TYR A 640 -6.85 -2.06 -9.63
C TYR A 640 -5.59 -1.34 -10.13
N TYR A 641 -5.30 -1.50 -11.42
CA TYR A 641 -4.09 -0.92 -12.01
C TYR A 641 -4.24 0.54 -12.43
N GLN A 642 -5.45 1.11 -12.41
CA GLN A 642 -5.72 2.47 -12.91
C GLN A 642 -6.56 3.30 -11.93
N THR A 643 -6.39 3.09 -10.62
CA THR A 643 -7.22 3.71 -9.58
C THR A 643 -7.06 5.22 -9.44
N ASN A 644 -5.92 5.79 -9.83
CA ASN A 644 -5.65 7.23 -9.73
C ASN A 644 -4.82 7.72 -10.91
N ILE A 645 -4.63 9.04 -11.02
CA ILE A 645 -3.99 9.68 -12.16
C ILE A 645 -2.53 9.23 -12.37
N ILE A 646 -1.78 8.94 -11.31
CA ILE A 646 -0.39 8.45 -11.40
C ILE A 646 -0.39 7.02 -11.94
N ALA A 647 -1.24 6.16 -11.40
CA ALA A 647 -1.39 4.78 -11.87
C ALA A 647 -1.84 4.72 -13.33
N ARG A 648 -2.77 5.61 -13.76
CA ARG A 648 -3.18 5.73 -15.18
C ARG A 648 -2.06 6.26 -16.09
N SER A 649 -1.11 7.00 -15.54
CA SER A 649 0.06 7.49 -16.30
C SER A 649 1.21 6.48 -16.35
N SER A 650 1.11 5.38 -15.61
CA SER A 650 2.12 4.31 -15.54
C SER A 650 2.00 3.34 -16.71
N LYS A 651 3.08 3.20 -17.47
CA LYS A 651 3.17 2.19 -18.53
C LYS A 651 3.18 0.78 -17.96
N THR A 652 3.86 0.59 -16.83
CA THR A 652 3.92 -0.70 -16.14
C THR A 652 2.54 -1.14 -15.67
N MET A 653 1.72 -0.23 -15.14
CA MET A 653 0.34 -0.56 -14.74
C MET A 653 -0.55 -0.89 -15.94
N ASP A 654 -0.37 -0.21 -17.07
CA ASP A 654 -1.09 -0.52 -18.30
C ASP A 654 -0.71 -1.89 -18.88
N GLU A 655 0.58 -2.24 -18.84
CA GLU A 655 1.05 -3.59 -19.21
C GLU A 655 0.45 -4.67 -18.30
N CYS A 656 0.34 -4.43 -16.99
CA CYS A 656 -0.28 -5.36 -16.04
C CYS A 656 -1.77 -5.55 -16.33
N LYS A 657 -2.50 -4.46 -16.59
CA LYS A 657 -3.90 -4.51 -16.98
C LYS A 657 -4.09 -5.32 -18.27
N SER A 658 -3.27 -5.04 -19.27
CA SER A 658 -3.30 -5.72 -20.57
C SER A 658 -2.99 -7.21 -20.42
N ALA A 659 -1.99 -7.58 -19.62
CA ALA A 659 -1.63 -8.97 -19.37
C ALA A 659 -2.75 -9.75 -18.67
N LYS A 660 -3.50 -9.12 -17.75
CA LYS A 660 -4.66 -9.72 -17.07
C LYS A 660 -5.85 -9.96 -18.02
N GLN A 661 -5.99 -9.14 -19.05
CA GLN A 661 -7.08 -9.27 -20.04
C GLN A 661 -6.76 -10.25 -21.19
N GLN A 662 -5.50 -10.59 -21.39
CA GLN A 662 -5.10 -11.50 -22.47
C GLN A 662 -5.41 -12.96 -22.08
N PRO A 663 -5.80 -13.82 -23.05
CA PRO A 663 -5.88 -15.25 -22.80
C PRO A 663 -4.51 -15.78 -22.38
N ARG A 664 -4.49 -16.69 -21.41
CA ARG A 664 -3.29 -17.31 -20.87
C ARG A 664 -2.43 -17.87 -22.02
N LYS A 665 -1.19 -17.38 -22.14
CA LYS A 665 -0.24 -17.96 -23.08
C LYS A 665 0.22 -19.31 -22.54
N THR A 666 -0.03 -20.37 -23.28
CA THR A 666 0.52 -21.70 -23.00
C THR A 666 1.66 -21.95 -23.98
N GLY A 667 2.84 -22.30 -23.47
CA GLY A 667 3.99 -22.66 -24.30
C GLY A 667 5.08 -21.60 -24.43
N THR A 668 6.13 -21.94 -25.14
CA THR A 668 7.42 -21.22 -25.24
C THR A 668 7.42 -20.00 -26.17
N GLU A 669 6.30 -19.38 -26.42
CA GLU A 669 6.27 -18.10 -27.15
C GLU A 669 6.69 -16.95 -26.24
N ASN A 670 7.97 -16.61 -26.34
CA ASN A 670 8.58 -15.42 -25.75
C ASN A 670 8.42 -14.22 -26.69
#